data_02b1151b669ebf37e1a0c9f7eedd3fb8
#
_entry.id   02b1151b669ebf37e1a0c9f7eedd3fb8
#
_cell.length_a   1.000
_cell.length_b   1.000
_cell.length_c   1.000
_cell.angle_alpha   90.00
_cell.angle_beta   90.00
_cell.angle_gamma   90.00
#
_symmetry.space_group_name_H-M   'P 1'
#
loop_
_entity.id
_entity.type
_entity.pdbx_description
1 polymer ?
#
loop_
_entity_poly.entity_id
_entity_poly.type
_entity_poly.pdbx_seq_one_letter_code
_entity_poly.pdbx_strand_id
1 'polypeptide(L)'
;MDYKETLHMPKTAFEMRGNLTKKEPGFQKRWQDEKLYEKMLERRKGAESFVLHDGPPYANGDIHLGHALNKVLKDVILKSHFMEGYNTPYIPGWDTHGLPIETAVTKLGYDRKKMGIAEFRKICYDYALKQVANQKAGFLSLGSIGDYDHPYITLQKDFEKHQIEIFGKMAMKGLIYKGLKPVYWSPSSESALAEAEVEYKDVKSPTIYVKFAVKDGKGVLDTDCNFVIWTTTPWTIPANLGISVNPDFDYSLVDTEKGKLIMLSSMVEELCDKFEVEKRDVLKTFKGKEFEYMTCIHPLYPERESLLMCGDHVTADAGTGCVHTAPGFGVDDFNIGMKYGLPVYCNVDAQGCMMDDVGEWLAGQYVEDANKTVTQKLDELGVLLKLQFITHSYPHDWRTKKPIIFRATTQWFASIDQIRDELLEQIHSVSWVPAWGEQRMHNMIADRNDWCISRQRAWGVPIPIIYGEDDTPIMDQAIFDHVAKLVGEYGSNVWFERDVKDLLPEGYTNEHSPNGIFRKETDTMDVWFDSGSSHTGAMMDRGLGYPADLYFEGSDQYRGWFNSSLIVGTAVHGKAPYKQVLSHGFVMDEKGVKMSKSQWNAVAPSEITKKYGADILRLWACSVDYQADVSMGQKILKQVSENYRKVRNTLRFLMANLDDQKFTAKDCVNFNELSELDQYILTELKDAVDFCRKAYNEYRFSDVVTYLTNLMTNELSAYYLDYTKDILYIEKEDAPVRRQVQTVLYNAVEVMTKLWAPILAHTCEEVNDYMHFDAESIHLTTFKDLELDFDVEKIKTDMEELFKVRKDVFKALENARAQGLIGKSLEAHVVLHVSDAQKEIMNRVLSNAAQWFIVSKVTFTTDELEQFEVCQVQVEKATGHVCPRCWNYTESDNEDGLCDRCNHVLHD
;
A
#
# COMPACT_ATOMS: atom_id res chain seq x y z
N MET A 1 -50.99 6.01 -40.36
CA MET A 1 -50.29 6.71 -39.24
C MET A 1 -48.92 6.09 -39.08
N ASP A 2 -47.85 6.87 -38.87
CA ASP A 2 -46.57 6.22 -38.45
C ASP A 2 -46.64 5.97 -36.94
N TYR A 3 -46.91 4.73 -36.55
CA TYR A 3 -47.08 4.36 -35.17
C TYR A 3 -45.78 4.50 -34.35
N LYS A 4 -44.62 4.66 -34.99
CA LYS A 4 -43.37 4.92 -34.29
C LYS A 4 -43.39 6.20 -33.48
N GLU A 5 -44.11 7.24 -33.97
CA GLU A 5 -44.24 8.53 -33.29
C GLU A 5 -45.15 8.45 -32.02
N THR A 6 -45.90 7.38 -31.88
CA THR A 6 -46.78 7.14 -30.73
C THR A 6 -46.09 6.33 -29.60
N LEU A 7 -44.83 5.95 -29.79
CA LEU A 7 -44.06 5.20 -28.80
C LEU A 7 -43.32 6.16 -27.87
N HIS A 8 -43.30 5.80 -26.59
CA HIS A 8 -42.52 6.53 -25.58
C HIS A 8 -41.04 6.08 -25.64
N MET A 9 -40.33 6.55 -26.68
CA MET A 9 -38.93 6.21 -26.85
C MET A 9 -38.06 6.88 -25.79
N PRO A 10 -37.03 6.16 -25.24
CA PRO A 10 -36.19 6.67 -24.17
C PRO A 10 -35.43 7.93 -24.61
N LYS A 11 -35.43 8.96 -23.77
CA LYS A 11 -34.75 10.25 -24.01
C LYS A 11 -33.91 10.64 -22.81
N THR A 12 -32.66 11.02 -23.07
CA THR A 12 -31.76 11.57 -22.04
C THR A 12 -30.70 12.45 -22.70
N ALA A 13 -30.31 13.51 -22.01
CA ALA A 13 -29.15 14.31 -22.34
C ALA A 13 -27.84 13.67 -21.90
N PHE A 14 -27.89 12.65 -21.02
CA PHE A 14 -26.71 11.90 -20.56
C PHE A 14 -26.09 11.13 -21.73
N GLU A 15 -24.88 11.55 -22.13
CA GLU A 15 -24.21 11.01 -23.32
C GLU A 15 -23.80 9.54 -23.19
N MET A 16 -23.96 8.75 -24.27
CA MET A 16 -23.48 7.38 -24.34
C MET A 16 -21.97 7.27 -24.12
N ARG A 17 -21.19 8.19 -24.72
CA ARG A 17 -19.74 8.25 -24.52
C ARG A 17 -19.43 9.05 -23.26
N GLY A 18 -18.62 8.49 -22.36
CA GLY A 18 -18.24 9.16 -21.09
C GLY A 18 -17.48 10.46 -21.30
N ASN A 19 -16.66 10.54 -22.37
CA ASN A 19 -15.80 11.70 -22.65
C ASN A 19 -15.01 12.14 -21.39
N LEU A 20 -14.62 11.17 -20.54
CA LEU A 20 -14.05 11.37 -19.21
C LEU A 20 -12.89 12.36 -19.22
N THR A 21 -11.94 12.19 -20.14
CA THR A 21 -10.77 13.06 -20.27
C THR A 21 -11.10 14.55 -20.47
N LYS A 22 -12.32 14.87 -20.93
CA LYS A 22 -12.80 16.25 -21.13
C LYS A 22 -13.67 16.73 -19.98
N LYS A 23 -14.48 15.83 -19.39
CA LYS A 23 -15.48 16.20 -18.36
C LYS A 23 -14.87 16.21 -16.95
N GLU A 24 -14.03 15.26 -16.62
CA GLU A 24 -13.45 15.11 -15.27
C GLU A 24 -12.71 16.35 -14.77
N PRO A 25 -11.86 17.03 -15.57
CA PRO A 25 -11.23 18.27 -15.12
C PRO A 25 -12.24 19.36 -14.74
N GLY A 26 -13.41 19.39 -15.39
CA GLY A 26 -14.49 20.31 -15.06
C GLY A 26 -15.12 20.03 -13.72
N PHE A 27 -15.37 18.74 -13.40
CA PHE A 27 -15.87 18.33 -12.09
C PHE A 27 -14.85 18.61 -10.98
N GLN A 28 -13.58 18.27 -11.19
CA GLN A 28 -12.50 18.52 -10.24
C GLN A 28 -12.37 20.01 -9.92
N LYS A 29 -12.42 20.86 -10.95
CA LYS A 29 -12.42 22.31 -10.78
C LYS A 29 -13.65 22.78 -10.00
N ARG A 30 -14.85 22.29 -10.34
CA ARG A 30 -16.11 22.63 -9.63
C ARG A 30 -16.01 22.28 -8.15
N TRP A 31 -15.53 21.09 -7.81
CA TRP A 31 -15.36 20.66 -6.42
C TRP A 31 -14.43 21.58 -5.62
N GLN A 32 -13.36 22.08 -6.25
CA GLN A 32 -12.45 23.05 -5.63
C GLN A 32 -13.10 24.43 -5.50
N ASP A 33 -13.68 24.96 -6.56
CA ASP A 33 -14.30 26.30 -6.60
C ASP A 33 -15.49 26.39 -5.59
N GLU A 34 -16.26 25.34 -5.46
CA GLU A 34 -17.41 25.24 -4.55
C GLU A 34 -17.06 24.75 -3.15
N LYS A 35 -15.78 24.47 -2.87
CA LYS A 35 -15.28 24.01 -1.58
C LYS A 35 -16.01 22.75 -1.08
N LEU A 36 -16.07 21.74 -1.94
CA LEU A 36 -16.80 20.49 -1.65
C LEU A 36 -16.32 19.82 -0.35
N TYR A 37 -15.01 19.80 -0.12
CA TYR A 37 -14.47 19.20 1.10
C TYR A 37 -14.99 19.87 2.37
N GLU A 38 -14.99 21.19 2.42
CA GLU A 38 -15.50 21.96 3.56
C GLU A 38 -17.02 21.75 3.75
N LYS A 39 -17.79 21.64 2.64
CA LYS A 39 -19.21 21.30 2.71
C LYS A 39 -19.43 19.89 3.27
N MET A 40 -18.58 18.93 2.92
CA MET A 40 -18.64 17.58 3.48
C MET A 40 -18.43 17.61 4.99
N LEU A 41 -17.43 18.31 5.49
CA LEU A 41 -17.17 18.43 6.93
C LEU A 41 -18.31 19.12 7.66
N GLU A 42 -18.83 20.23 7.12
CA GLU A 42 -19.95 20.95 7.76
C GLU A 42 -21.23 20.11 7.79
N ARG A 43 -21.51 19.32 6.71
CA ARG A 43 -22.67 18.42 6.67
C ARG A 43 -22.60 17.29 7.71
N ARG A 44 -21.38 16.87 8.11
CA ARG A 44 -21.15 15.83 9.12
C ARG A 44 -20.72 16.37 10.48
N LYS A 45 -20.86 17.67 10.70
CA LYS A 45 -20.51 18.30 11.95
C LYS A 45 -21.27 17.67 13.12
N GLY A 46 -20.53 17.18 14.11
CA GLY A 46 -21.07 16.48 15.27
C GLY A 46 -21.36 15.00 15.07
N ALA A 47 -21.15 14.45 13.87
CA ALA A 47 -21.16 13.02 13.64
C ALA A 47 -19.87 12.38 14.16
N GLU A 48 -19.88 11.06 14.35
CA GLU A 48 -18.70 10.29 14.68
C GLU A 48 -17.63 10.48 13.59
N SER A 49 -16.39 10.71 14.01
CA SER A 49 -15.28 10.91 13.08
C SER A 49 -14.60 9.58 12.76
N PHE A 50 -14.25 9.40 11.49
CA PHE A 50 -13.35 8.38 11.00
C PHE A 50 -12.10 9.06 10.46
N VAL A 51 -10.97 8.89 11.16
CA VAL A 51 -9.70 9.55 10.85
C VAL A 51 -8.77 8.59 10.15
N LEU A 52 -8.61 8.76 8.85
CA LEU A 52 -7.55 8.14 8.06
C LEU A 52 -6.37 9.11 8.02
N HIS A 53 -5.27 8.76 8.71
CA HIS A 53 -4.06 9.56 8.66
C HIS A 53 -3.23 9.23 7.42
N ASP A 54 -2.85 10.27 6.66
CA ASP A 54 -2.09 10.10 5.43
C ASP A 54 -0.60 9.92 5.71
N GLY A 55 0.00 8.83 5.21
CA GLY A 55 1.44 8.68 5.19
C GLY A 55 2.04 9.63 4.14
N PRO A 56 3.07 10.41 4.53
CA PRO A 56 3.59 11.45 3.66
C PRO A 56 4.48 10.86 2.55
N PRO A 57 4.11 10.95 1.26
CA PRO A 57 5.02 10.60 0.20
C PRO A 57 6.20 11.58 0.15
N TYR A 58 7.36 11.10 -0.32
CA TYR A 58 8.49 11.98 -0.56
C TYR A 58 8.21 12.99 -1.66
N ALA A 59 8.49 14.25 -1.40
CA ALA A 59 8.39 15.36 -2.35
C ALA A 59 9.56 15.32 -3.37
N ASN A 60 9.66 14.25 -4.15
CA ASN A 60 10.77 14.02 -5.08
C ASN A 60 10.30 13.41 -6.40
N GLY A 61 9.98 14.29 -7.35
CA GLY A 61 9.53 13.94 -8.70
C GLY A 61 8.01 13.66 -8.80
N ASP A 62 7.59 13.24 -9.99
CA ASP A 62 6.19 13.02 -10.32
C ASP A 62 5.62 11.78 -9.59
N ILE A 63 4.30 11.78 -9.41
CA ILE A 63 3.59 10.62 -8.88
C ILE A 63 3.70 9.42 -9.85
N HIS A 64 3.71 8.22 -9.29
CA HIS A 64 3.70 6.96 -10.04
C HIS A 64 2.44 6.14 -9.73
N LEU A 65 2.25 5.01 -10.42
CA LEU A 65 1.03 4.19 -10.26
C LEU A 65 0.82 3.66 -8.83
N GLY A 66 1.89 3.41 -8.09
CA GLY A 66 1.77 3.06 -6.66
C GLY A 66 1.12 4.18 -5.83
N HIS A 67 1.53 5.44 -6.07
CA HIS A 67 0.88 6.59 -5.46
C HIS A 67 -0.59 6.72 -5.88
N ALA A 68 -0.89 6.48 -7.17
CA ALA A 68 -2.26 6.55 -7.67
C ALA A 68 -3.14 5.46 -7.04
N LEU A 69 -2.66 4.21 -6.96
CA LEU A 69 -3.35 3.11 -6.27
C LEU A 69 -3.68 3.50 -4.83
N ASN A 70 -2.68 3.95 -4.08
CA ASN A 70 -2.80 4.35 -2.68
C ASN A 70 -3.83 5.48 -2.49
N LYS A 71 -3.68 6.59 -3.22
CA LYS A 71 -4.55 7.77 -3.06
C LYS A 71 -5.98 7.52 -3.53
N VAL A 72 -6.17 6.73 -4.59
CA VAL A 72 -7.52 6.34 -5.04
C VAL A 72 -8.21 5.49 -3.98
N LEU A 73 -7.54 4.48 -3.43
CA LEU A 73 -8.15 3.62 -2.42
C LEU A 73 -8.44 4.38 -1.12
N LYS A 74 -7.57 5.29 -0.69
CA LYS A 74 -7.84 6.19 0.44
C LYS A 74 -9.09 7.03 0.21
N ASP A 75 -9.22 7.61 -0.97
CA ASP A 75 -10.38 8.43 -1.33
C ASP A 75 -11.67 7.60 -1.36
N VAL A 76 -11.61 6.36 -1.85
CA VAL A 76 -12.75 5.41 -1.80
C VAL A 76 -13.15 5.10 -0.36
N ILE A 77 -12.19 4.83 0.53
CA ILE A 77 -12.44 4.59 1.95
C ILE A 77 -13.11 5.80 2.60
N LEU A 78 -12.58 7.00 2.39
CA LEU A 78 -13.12 8.22 2.97
C LEU A 78 -14.53 8.53 2.46
N LYS A 79 -14.75 8.42 1.14
CA LYS A 79 -16.08 8.63 0.53
C LYS A 79 -17.10 7.61 1.01
N SER A 80 -16.73 6.34 1.11
CA SER A 80 -17.66 5.30 1.58
C SER A 80 -18.04 5.51 3.05
N HIS A 81 -17.08 5.86 3.91
CA HIS A 81 -17.36 6.19 5.32
C HIS A 81 -18.20 7.46 5.46
N PHE A 82 -17.95 8.49 4.63
CA PHE A 82 -18.80 9.66 4.60
C PHE A 82 -20.24 9.30 4.23
N MET A 83 -20.42 8.43 3.24
CA MET A 83 -21.75 7.98 2.81
C MET A 83 -22.43 7.06 3.84
N GLU A 84 -21.67 6.42 4.73
CA GLU A 84 -22.19 5.73 5.91
C GLU A 84 -22.64 6.69 7.02
N GLY A 85 -22.23 7.96 6.98
CA GLY A 85 -22.62 8.99 7.94
C GLY A 85 -21.49 9.51 8.81
N TYR A 86 -20.28 9.03 8.67
CA TYR A 86 -19.13 9.52 9.42
C TYR A 86 -18.67 10.91 8.97
N ASN A 87 -18.08 11.66 9.87
CA ASN A 87 -17.24 12.79 9.54
C ASN A 87 -15.84 12.26 9.14
N THR A 88 -15.36 12.61 7.96
CA THR A 88 -14.13 12.03 7.40
C THR A 88 -13.07 13.10 7.10
N PRO A 89 -12.49 13.74 8.13
CA PRO A 89 -11.42 14.69 7.93
C PRO A 89 -10.19 14.01 7.31
N TYR A 90 -9.63 14.60 6.26
CA TYR A 90 -8.46 14.08 5.57
C TYR A 90 -7.48 15.19 5.25
N ILE A 91 -6.28 15.08 5.81
CA ILE A 91 -5.18 16.03 5.62
C ILE A 91 -4.06 15.32 4.89
N PRO A 92 -3.84 15.61 3.59
CA PRO A 92 -2.73 15.02 2.86
C PRO A 92 -1.39 15.51 3.39
N GLY A 93 -0.37 14.64 3.36
CA GLY A 93 0.96 14.94 3.87
C GLY A 93 2.05 14.84 2.82
N TRP A 94 3.23 15.45 3.09
CA TRP A 94 4.44 15.30 2.32
C TRP A 94 5.68 15.26 3.19
N ASP A 95 6.56 14.29 2.90
CA ASP A 95 7.89 14.20 3.45
C ASP A 95 8.88 14.97 2.57
N THR A 96 9.65 15.88 3.18
CA THR A 96 10.39 16.88 2.43
C THR A 96 11.87 17.00 2.81
N HIS A 97 12.36 16.18 3.76
CA HIS A 97 13.74 16.22 4.22
C HIS A 97 14.58 15.02 3.72
N GLY A 98 15.86 15.05 4.02
CA GLY A 98 16.79 13.94 3.89
C GLY A 98 17.37 13.73 2.50
N LEU A 99 18.01 12.59 2.35
CA LEU A 99 18.79 12.20 1.17
C LEU A 99 18.06 12.28 -0.17
N PRO A 100 16.74 11.98 -0.27
CA PRO A 100 16.04 12.06 -1.54
C PRO A 100 16.08 13.45 -2.18
N ILE A 101 15.93 14.49 -1.37
CA ILE A 101 15.96 15.88 -1.82
C ILE A 101 17.39 16.34 -2.07
N GLU A 102 18.34 16.08 -1.15
CA GLU A 102 19.75 16.40 -1.34
C GLU A 102 20.31 15.81 -2.62
N THR A 103 20.00 14.52 -2.90
CA THR A 103 20.46 13.84 -4.12
C THR A 103 19.88 14.49 -5.38
N ALA A 104 18.62 14.90 -5.33
CA ALA A 104 17.98 15.56 -6.47
C ALA A 104 18.62 16.93 -6.73
N VAL A 105 18.84 17.72 -5.69
CA VAL A 105 19.46 19.04 -5.75
C VAL A 105 20.93 18.95 -6.22
N THR A 106 21.67 17.95 -5.72
CA THR A 106 23.04 17.69 -6.17
C THR A 106 23.12 17.33 -7.66
N LYS A 107 22.16 16.55 -8.17
CA LYS A 107 22.06 16.23 -9.61
C LYS A 107 21.77 17.46 -10.47
N LEU A 108 21.18 18.51 -9.89
CA LEU A 108 20.99 19.81 -10.56
C LEU A 108 22.26 20.68 -10.56
N GLY A 109 23.36 20.21 -9.98
CA GLY A 109 24.65 20.88 -9.99
C GLY A 109 25.01 21.65 -8.72
N TYR A 110 24.17 21.56 -7.68
CA TYR A 110 24.44 22.21 -6.39
C TYR A 110 25.19 21.25 -5.46
N ASP A 111 26.39 21.67 -5.01
CA ASP A 111 27.26 20.84 -4.17
C ASP A 111 27.34 21.42 -2.75
N ARG A 112 26.81 20.69 -1.76
CA ARG A 112 26.79 21.08 -0.35
C ARG A 112 28.22 21.36 0.23
N LYS A 113 29.24 20.73 -0.35
CA LYS A 113 30.64 20.91 0.09
C LYS A 113 31.25 22.22 -0.42
N LYS A 114 30.64 22.85 -1.43
CA LYS A 114 31.12 24.10 -2.07
C LYS A 114 30.31 25.34 -1.74
N MET A 115 29.17 25.13 -1.03
CA MET A 115 28.21 26.19 -0.70
C MET A 115 28.10 26.37 0.81
N GLY A 116 27.57 27.53 1.23
CA GLY A 116 27.13 27.71 2.61
C GLY A 116 25.93 26.81 2.95
N ILE A 117 25.94 26.25 4.16
CA ILE A 117 24.89 25.30 4.58
C ILE A 117 23.50 25.93 4.50
N ALA A 118 23.32 27.18 4.90
CA ALA A 118 22.04 27.88 4.85
C ALA A 118 21.56 28.11 3.42
N GLU A 119 22.46 28.41 2.48
CA GLU A 119 22.13 28.56 1.06
C GLU A 119 21.70 27.22 0.45
N PHE A 120 22.44 26.15 0.72
CA PHE A 120 22.06 24.80 0.24
C PHE A 120 20.69 24.36 0.78
N ARG A 121 20.42 24.57 2.06
CA ARG A 121 19.13 24.28 2.71
C ARG A 121 17.99 25.05 2.05
N LYS A 122 18.18 26.32 1.69
CA LYS A 122 17.18 27.12 0.97
C LYS A 122 16.84 26.52 -0.40
N ILE A 123 17.86 26.06 -1.14
CA ILE A 123 17.64 25.40 -2.45
C ILE A 123 16.86 24.09 -2.28
N CYS A 124 17.17 23.30 -1.25
CA CYS A 124 16.42 22.08 -0.92
C CYS A 124 14.95 22.41 -0.56
N TYR A 125 14.72 23.45 0.23
CA TYR A 125 13.39 23.94 0.60
C TYR A 125 12.55 24.31 -0.64
N ASP A 126 13.10 25.15 -1.51
CA ASP A 126 12.41 25.61 -2.73
C ASP A 126 12.13 24.44 -3.69
N TYR A 127 13.09 23.51 -3.82
CA TYR A 127 12.90 22.29 -4.61
C TYR A 127 11.77 21.44 -4.06
N ALA A 128 11.75 21.18 -2.75
CA ALA A 128 10.73 20.35 -2.11
C ALA A 128 9.33 20.94 -2.30
N LEU A 129 9.12 22.23 -2.07
CA LEU A 129 7.82 22.89 -2.27
C LEU A 129 7.34 22.82 -3.72
N LYS A 130 8.26 22.93 -4.69
CA LYS A 130 7.91 22.73 -6.10
C LYS A 130 7.40 21.31 -6.38
N GLN A 131 8.02 20.30 -5.78
CA GLN A 131 7.59 18.93 -5.94
C GLN A 131 6.26 18.65 -5.23
N VAL A 132 6.04 19.23 -4.05
CA VAL A 132 4.74 19.18 -3.36
C VAL A 132 3.62 19.72 -4.26
N ALA A 133 3.81 20.88 -4.86
CA ALA A 133 2.83 21.48 -5.78
C ALA A 133 2.55 20.56 -6.98
N ASN A 134 3.58 19.94 -7.54
CA ASN A 134 3.49 19.03 -8.68
C ASN A 134 2.69 17.76 -8.33
N GLN A 135 3.02 17.14 -7.20
CA GLN A 135 2.32 15.93 -6.72
C GLN A 135 0.89 16.22 -6.29
N LYS A 136 0.62 17.38 -5.63
CA LYS A 136 -0.72 17.86 -5.32
C LYS A 136 -1.60 17.91 -6.57
N ALA A 137 -1.13 18.53 -7.64
CA ALA A 137 -1.85 18.57 -8.91
C ALA A 137 -2.12 17.16 -9.47
N GLY A 138 -1.15 16.25 -9.35
CA GLY A 138 -1.29 14.86 -9.72
C GLY A 138 -2.40 14.14 -8.94
N PHE A 139 -2.45 14.30 -7.62
CA PHE A 139 -3.47 13.67 -6.77
C PHE A 139 -4.87 14.24 -7.01
N LEU A 140 -5.00 15.55 -7.15
CA LEU A 140 -6.28 16.19 -7.49
C LEU A 140 -6.81 15.71 -8.84
N SER A 141 -5.95 15.44 -9.82
CA SER A 141 -6.34 14.90 -11.12
C SER A 141 -6.90 13.46 -11.07
N LEU A 142 -6.74 12.75 -9.95
CA LEU A 142 -7.35 11.45 -9.70
C LEU A 142 -8.77 11.54 -9.10
N GLY A 143 -9.26 12.75 -8.81
CA GLY A 143 -10.54 12.99 -8.15
C GLY A 143 -10.48 12.80 -6.62
N SER A 144 -9.30 12.89 -6.03
CA SER A 144 -9.12 12.86 -4.58
C SER A 144 -9.66 14.12 -3.92
N ILE A 145 -10.37 13.96 -2.80
CA ILE A 145 -10.97 15.06 -2.01
C ILE A 145 -10.32 15.06 -0.62
N GLY A 146 -9.97 16.25 -0.13
CA GLY A 146 -9.31 16.43 1.16
C GLY A 146 -8.83 17.87 1.33
N ASP A 147 -8.22 18.19 2.48
CA ASP A 147 -7.64 19.50 2.76
C ASP A 147 -6.29 19.70 2.06
N TYR A 148 -6.34 19.74 0.73
CA TYR A 148 -5.15 20.00 -0.09
C TYR A 148 -4.66 21.44 0.00
N ASP A 149 -5.44 22.36 0.54
CA ASP A 149 -5.05 23.77 0.71
C ASP A 149 -4.24 23.99 1.99
N HIS A 150 -4.46 23.15 3.01
CA HIS A 150 -3.71 23.19 4.25
C HIS A 150 -3.11 21.82 4.59
N PRO A 151 -2.28 21.25 3.68
CA PRO A 151 -1.63 19.97 3.94
C PRO A 151 -0.67 20.06 5.11
N TYR A 152 -0.24 18.91 5.64
CA TYR A 152 0.95 18.91 6.48
C TYR A 152 2.19 18.63 5.63
N ILE A 153 3.27 19.36 5.87
CA ILE A 153 4.53 19.22 5.16
C ILE A 153 5.64 19.24 6.22
N THR A 154 6.50 18.24 6.22
CA THR A 154 7.48 18.06 7.31
C THR A 154 8.47 19.23 7.46
N LEU A 155 8.64 20.05 6.40
CA LEU A 155 9.43 21.31 6.46
C LEU A 155 8.67 22.53 7.01
N GLN A 156 7.39 22.38 7.40
CA GLN A 156 6.66 23.48 8.04
C GLN A 156 7.21 23.75 9.44
N LYS A 157 7.34 25.00 9.81
CA LYS A 157 7.93 25.42 11.09
C LYS A 157 7.24 24.80 12.30
N ASP A 158 5.91 24.72 12.28
CA ASP A 158 5.13 24.12 13.37
C ASP A 158 5.39 22.62 13.44
N PHE A 159 5.51 21.95 12.29
CA PHE A 159 5.85 20.53 12.24
C PHE A 159 7.26 20.27 12.79
N GLU A 160 8.26 21.00 12.34
CA GLU A 160 9.65 20.90 12.83
C GLU A 160 9.73 21.20 14.33
N LYS A 161 8.97 22.16 14.84
CA LYS A 161 8.83 22.47 16.27
C LYS A 161 8.36 21.24 17.05
N HIS A 162 7.26 20.62 16.63
CA HIS A 162 6.70 19.44 17.29
C HIS A 162 7.67 18.25 17.26
N GLN A 163 8.41 18.10 16.17
CA GLN A 163 9.44 17.07 16.07
C GLN A 163 10.54 17.26 17.11
N ILE A 164 10.98 18.49 17.36
CA ILE A 164 11.96 18.82 18.42
C ILE A 164 11.35 18.58 19.80
N GLU A 165 10.09 18.92 20.03
CA GLU A 165 9.39 18.63 21.29
C GLU A 165 9.28 17.13 21.55
N ILE A 166 9.02 16.33 20.53
CA ILE A 166 8.98 14.85 20.59
C ILE A 166 10.36 14.30 20.95
N PHE A 167 11.39 14.79 20.26
CA PHE A 167 12.79 14.42 20.56
C PHE A 167 13.12 14.72 22.02
N GLY A 168 12.80 15.93 22.50
CA GLY A 168 12.99 16.33 23.90
C GLY A 168 12.29 15.40 24.89
N LYS A 169 11.03 15.05 24.65
CA LYS A 169 10.28 14.11 25.47
C LYS A 169 10.95 12.73 25.54
N MET A 170 11.44 12.22 24.40
CA MET A 170 12.16 10.94 24.35
C MET A 170 13.50 11.02 25.09
N ALA A 171 14.23 12.14 24.92
CA ALA A 171 15.51 12.39 25.59
C ALA A 171 15.32 12.44 27.12
N MET A 172 14.33 13.17 27.62
CA MET A 172 14.02 13.26 29.04
C MET A 172 13.54 11.95 29.67
N LYS A 173 13.04 11.03 28.87
CA LYS A 173 12.74 9.64 29.30
C LYS A 173 13.99 8.72 29.28
N GLY A 174 15.15 9.23 28.88
CA GLY A 174 16.38 8.46 28.78
C GLY A 174 16.44 7.52 27.57
N LEU A 175 15.54 7.70 26.61
CA LEU A 175 15.49 6.86 25.39
C LEU A 175 16.52 7.30 24.34
N ILE A 176 16.99 8.55 24.39
CA ILE A 176 17.97 9.08 23.45
C ILE A 176 19.35 9.05 24.08
N TYR A 177 20.33 8.45 23.41
CA TYR A 177 21.70 8.37 23.90
C TYR A 177 22.73 8.41 22.75
N LYS A 178 23.95 8.79 23.09
CA LYS A 178 25.09 8.79 22.17
C LYS A 178 25.94 7.54 22.37
N GLY A 179 26.29 6.84 21.32
CA GLY A 179 27.06 5.60 21.42
C GLY A 179 27.98 5.37 20.22
N LEU A 180 29.09 4.66 20.47
CA LEU A 180 29.98 4.14 19.43
C LEU A 180 29.57 2.71 19.13
N LYS A 181 28.90 2.50 17.98
CA LYS A 181 28.39 1.18 17.54
C LYS A 181 28.54 1.02 16.03
N PRO A 182 28.69 -0.20 15.51
CA PRO A 182 28.56 -0.44 14.07
C PRO A 182 27.17 -0.11 13.59
N VAL A 183 27.08 0.68 12.54
CA VAL A 183 25.82 1.06 11.86
C VAL A 183 25.94 0.77 10.38
N TYR A 184 24.80 0.68 9.70
CA TYR A 184 24.79 0.74 8.24
C TYR A 184 25.40 2.08 7.81
N TRP A 185 26.47 2.00 7.06
CA TRP A 185 27.20 3.19 6.59
C TRP A 185 27.27 3.20 5.07
N SER A 186 26.85 4.28 4.45
CA SER A 186 26.98 4.49 3.01
C SER A 186 28.21 5.34 2.71
N PRO A 187 29.31 4.75 2.22
CA PRO A 187 30.48 5.54 1.78
C PRO A 187 30.14 6.53 0.68
N SER A 188 29.24 6.17 -0.23
CA SER A 188 28.84 7.01 -1.36
C SER A 188 28.04 8.24 -0.96
N SER A 189 27.42 8.24 0.22
CA SER A 189 26.69 9.38 0.78
C SER A 189 27.30 9.93 2.06
N GLU A 190 28.37 9.30 2.55
CA GLU A 190 29.12 9.66 3.77
C GLU A 190 28.20 9.85 4.99
N SER A 191 27.29 8.88 5.21
CA SER A 191 26.31 8.99 6.28
C SER A 191 25.82 7.62 6.75
N ALA A 192 25.40 7.57 8.01
CA ALA A 192 24.64 6.45 8.53
C ALA A 192 23.30 6.30 7.82
N LEU A 193 22.79 5.07 7.76
CA LEU A 193 21.48 4.70 7.21
C LEU A 193 20.65 3.97 8.27
N ALA A 194 19.31 4.12 8.18
CA ALA A 194 18.39 3.24 8.87
C ALA A 194 18.19 1.93 8.09
N GLU A 195 17.67 0.90 8.74
CA GLU A 195 17.32 -0.37 8.08
C GLU A 195 16.33 -0.18 6.92
N ALA A 196 15.39 0.76 7.04
CA ALA A 196 14.44 1.11 5.99
C ALA A 196 15.07 1.76 4.75
N GLU A 197 16.33 2.20 4.85
CA GLU A 197 17.08 2.84 3.77
C GLU A 197 18.05 1.86 3.07
N VAL A 198 17.97 0.57 3.38
CA VAL A 198 18.82 -0.49 2.83
C VAL A 198 18.02 -1.37 1.87
N GLU A 199 18.56 -1.57 0.67
CA GLU A 199 18.06 -2.52 -0.32
C GLU A 199 19.08 -3.66 -0.49
N TYR A 200 18.61 -4.88 -0.73
CA TYR A 200 19.48 -6.02 -0.96
C TYR A 200 19.53 -6.37 -2.44
N LYS A 201 20.75 -6.68 -2.93
CA LYS A 201 21.00 -7.13 -4.30
C LYS A 201 21.98 -8.28 -4.28
N ASP A 202 21.81 -9.21 -5.22
CA ASP A 202 22.78 -10.26 -5.43
C ASP A 202 24.06 -9.70 -6.04
N VAL A 203 25.18 -9.92 -5.35
CA VAL A 203 26.52 -9.53 -5.79
C VAL A 203 27.47 -10.71 -5.73
N LYS A 204 28.46 -10.71 -6.63
CA LYS A 204 29.55 -11.69 -6.62
C LYS A 204 30.68 -11.13 -5.77
N SER A 205 30.93 -11.76 -4.60
CA SER A 205 31.98 -11.35 -3.67
C SER A 205 33.08 -12.38 -3.53
N PRO A 206 34.33 -11.96 -3.30
CA PRO A 206 35.40 -12.88 -2.92
C PRO A 206 35.15 -13.43 -1.52
N THR A 207 35.45 -14.68 -1.31
CA THR A 207 35.43 -15.31 0.01
C THR A 207 36.74 -16.06 0.22
N ILE A 208 37.30 -15.91 1.40
CA ILE A 208 38.61 -16.45 1.73
C ILE A 208 38.57 -17.33 2.99
N TYR A 209 39.46 -18.34 2.99
CA TYR A 209 39.74 -19.18 4.14
C TYR A 209 41.17 -18.90 4.60
N VAL A 210 41.36 -18.54 5.87
CA VAL A 210 42.65 -18.04 6.38
C VAL A 210 43.06 -18.77 7.67
N LYS A 211 44.32 -19.12 7.77
CA LYS A 211 44.93 -19.71 8.99
C LYS A 211 45.33 -18.66 9.99
N PHE A 212 44.96 -18.84 11.25
CA PHE A 212 45.40 -18.08 12.40
C PHE A 212 46.17 -18.97 13.35
N ALA A 213 47.49 -18.80 13.39
CA ALA A 213 48.35 -19.62 14.23
C ALA A 213 48.12 -19.41 15.72
N VAL A 214 48.01 -20.47 16.49
CA VAL A 214 47.86 -20.42 17.94
C VAL A 214 49.10 -19.79 18.55
N LYS A 215 48.89 -18.76 19.41
CA LYS A 215 49.92 -18.12 20.23
C LYS A 215 49.98 -18.69 21.63
N ASP A 216 48.84 -18.75 22.30
CA ASP A 216 48.67 -19.36 23.62
C ASP A 216 47.46 -20.30 23.59
N GLY A 217 47.74 -21.61 23.57
CA GLY A 217 46.74 -22.66 23.57
C GLY A 217 46.36 -23.17 24.95
N LYS A 218 46.69 -22.44 26.03
CA LYS A 218 46.38 -22.78 27.43
C LYS A 218 46.74 -24.20 27.84
N GLY A 219 47.76 -24.79 27.22
CA GLY A 219 48.15 -26.17 27.46
C GLY A 219 47.26 -27.26 26.83
N VAL A 220 46.27 -26.84 26.07
CA VAL A 220 45.34 -27.72 25.34
C VAL A 220 45.74 -27.88 23.88
N LEU A 221 46.24 -26.80 23.25
CA LEU A 221 46.75 -26.74 21.89
C LEU A 221 48.22 -26.32 21.84
N ASP A 222 48.95 -26.88 20.87
CA ASP A 222 50.31 -26.45 20.59
C ASP A 222 50.34 -25.27 19.62
N THR A 223 51.44 -24.54 19.58
CA THR A 223 51.62 -23.33 18.77
C THR A 223 51.76 -23.62 17.26
N ASP A 224 51.85 -24.87 16.85
CA ASP A 224 51.84 -25.31 15.43
C ASP A 224 50.42 -25.58 14.90
N CYS A 225 49.40 -25.42 15.76
CA CYS A 225 47.97 -25.50 15.39
C CYS A 225 47.46 -24.15 14.82
N ASN A 226 46.49 -24.22 13.92
CA ASN A 226 45.91 -23.05 13.30
C ASN A 226 44.37 -23.15 13.32
N PHE A 227 43.71 -22.13 13.81
CA PHE A 227 42.29 -21.97 13.57
C PHE A 227 42.06 -21.48 12.14
N VAL A 228 41.07 -22.06 11.46
CA VAL A 228 40.67 -21.64 10.10
C VAL A 228 39.45 -20.81 10.14
N ILE A 229 39.56 -19.55 9.75
CA ILE A 229 38.40 -18.65 9.62
C ILE A 229 37.95 -18.57 8.17
N TRP A 230 36.69 -18.14 8.00
CA TRP A 230 36.09 -17.85 6.71
C TRP A 230 35.47 -16.44 6.75
N THR A 231 35.62 -15.68 5.64
CA THR A 231 35.02 -14.38 5.51
C THR A 231 34.68 -14.04 4.06
N THR A 232 33.60 -13.28 3.85
CA THR A 232 33.20 -12.70 2.56
C THR A 232 33.71 -11.27 2.38
N THR A 233 34.37 -10.70 3.40
CA THR A 233 34.90 -9.34 3.43
C THR A 233 36.36 -9.33 3.80
N PRO A 234 37.29 -9.76 2.89
CA PRO A 234 38.73 -9.77 3.18
C PRO A 234 39.27 -8.45 3.74
N TRP A 235 38.72 -7.33 3.33
CA TRP A 235 39.11 -5.98 3.77
C TRP A 235 38.91 -5.74 5.28
N THR A 236 38.12 -6.59 5.99
CA THR A 236 37.95 -6.48 7.46
C THR A 236 39.01 -7.23 8.26
N ILE A 237 39.78 -8.12 7.63
CA ILE A 237 40.87 -8.87 8.32
C ILE A 237 41.84 -7.94 9.05
N PRO A 238 42.30 -6.82 8.49
CA PRO A 238 43.16 -5.90 9.21
C PRO A 238 42.62 -5.36 10.55
N ALA A 239 41.32 -5.42 10.74
CA ALA A 239 40.66 -5.02 11.99
C ALA A 239 40.30 -6.20 12.91
N ASN A 240 40.73 -7.42 12.58
CA ASN A 240 40.49 -8.59 13.43
C ASN A 240 41.03 -8.37 14.83
N LEU A 241 40.24 -8.69 15.85
CA LEU A 241 40.61 -8.70 17.26
C LEU A 241 40.26 -10.04 17.93
N GLY A 242 39.50 -10.91 17.25
CA GLY A 242 39.14 -12.18 17.81
C GLY A 242 38.60 -13.18 16.79
N ILE A 243 38.42 -14.41 17.29
CA ILE A 243 37.77 -15.50 16.59
C ILE A 243 36.68 -16.06 17.50
N SER A 244 35.44 -16.07 16.99
CA SER A 244 34.30 -16.63 17.72
C SER A 244 34.07 -18.08 17.34
N VAL A 245 33.80 -18.92 18.33
CA VAL A 245 33.42 -20.32 18.21
C VAL A 245 32.14 -20.59 18.99
N ASN A 246 31.37 -21.62 18.59
CA ASN A 246 30.20 -22.01 19.36
C ASN A 246 30.63 -22.92 20.51
N PRO A 247 30.28 -22.62 21.78
CA PRO A 247 30.74 -23.39 22.93
C PRO A 247 30.35 -24.85 22.94
N ASP A 248 29.23 -25.21 22.30
CA ASP A 248 28.63 -26.55 22.34
C ASP A 248 28.97 -27.40 21.11
N PHE A 249 29.58 -26.80 20.08
CA PHE A 249 29.95 -27.52 18.87
C PHE A 249 31.24 -28.31 19.05
N ASP A 250 31.39 -29.39 18.24
CA ASP A 250 32.57 -30.18 18.17
C ASP A 250 33.54 -29.68 17.09
N TYR A 251 34.77 -29.43 17.45
CA TYR A 251 35.84 -28.96 16.56
C TYR A 251 36.94 -30.02 16.49
N SER A 252 37.41 -30.30 15.29
CA SER A 252 38.48 -31.26 15.03
C SER A 252 39.81 -30.58 14.77
N LEU A 253 40.86 -31.06 15.40
CA LEU A 253 42.23 -30.76 15.03
C LEU A 253 42.65 -31.79 13.96
N VAL A 254 42.88 -31.33 12.75
CA VAL A 254 43.15 -32.14 11.59
C VAL A 254 44.59 -31.93 11.11
N ASP A 255 45.38 -32.97 11.02
CA ASP A 255 46.72 -32.93 10.44
C ASP A 255 46.63 -33.04 8.91
N THR A 256 47.12 -32.04 8.22
CA THR A 256 47.06 -31.90 6.77
C THR A 256 48.42 -31.50 6.18
N GLU A 257 48.58 -31.58 4.85
CA GLU A 257 49.77 -31.07 4.18
C GLU A 257 49.96 -29.53 4.33
N LYS A 258 48.87 -28.83 4.68
CA LYS A 258 48.90 -27.37 4.90
C LYS A 258 49.04 -26.99 6.37
N GLY A 259 49.34 -27.95 7.25
CA GLY A 259 49.52 -27.81 8.70
C GLY A 259 48.37 -28.37 9.50
N LYS A 260 48.48 -28.28 10.82
CA LYS A 260 47.40 -28.68 11.74
C LYS A 260 46.32 -27.65 11.80
N LEU A 261 45.13 -28.01 11.35
CA LEU A 261 43.99 -27.12 11.16
C LEU A 261 42.88 -27.42 12.17
N ILE A 262 42.27 -26.39 12.74
CA ILE A 262 41.12 -26.50 13.64
C ILE A 262 39.90 -25.95 12.92
N MET A 263 38.85 -26.76 12.80
CA MET A 263 37.60 -26.43 12.14
C MET A 263 36.46 -27.29 12.70
N LEU A 264 35.23 -26.91 12.39
CA LEU A 264 34.04 -27.65 12.83
C LEU A 264 34.08 -29.09 12.37
N SER A 265 33.86 -30.05 13.30
CA SER A 265 34.00 -31.50 13.04
C SER A 265 33.10 -31.98 11.89
N SER A 266 31.89 -31.48 11.79
CA SER A 266 30.92 -31.83 10.74
C SER A 266 31.33 -31.37 9.34
N MET A 267 32.28 -30.44 9.23
CA MET A 267 32.68 -29.83 7.95
C MET A 267 34.08 -30.27 7.49
N VAL A 268 34.76 -31.10 8.23
CA VAL A 268 36.15 -31.49 7.96
C VAL A 268 36.34 -32.03 6.54
N GLU A 269 35.52 -32.98 6.11
CA GLU A 269 35.62 -33.58 4.77
C GLU A 269 35.42 -32.53 3.67
N GLU A 270 34.34 -31.74 3.79
CA GLU A 270 34.04 -30.69 2.80
C GLU A 270 35.15 -29.63 2.72
N LEU A 271 35.68 -29.23 3.86
CA LEU A 271 36.71 -28.19 3.92
C LEU A 271 38.05 -28.73 3.39
N CYS A 272 38.43 -29.98 3.72
CA CYS A 272 39.62 -30.61 3.19
C CYS A 272 39.55 -30.74 1.66
N ASP A 273 38.40 -31.12 1.12
CA ASP A 273 38.19 -31.16 -0.34
C ASP A 273 38.34 -29.75 -0.96
N LYS A 274 37.74 -28.73 -0.32
CA LYS A 274 37.90 -27.33 -0.76
C LYS A 274 39.34 -26.84 -0.74
N PHE A 275 40.11 -27.26 0.26
CA PHE A 275 41.51 -26.89 0.40
C PHE A 275 42.45 -27.76 -0.45
N GLU A 276 41.90 -28.74 -1.15
CA GLU A 276 42.69 -29.66 -2.00
C GLU A 276 43.80 -30.37 -1.21
N VAL A 277 43.43 -30.86 0.01
CA VAL A 277 44.34 -31.65 0.87
C VAL A 277 43.89 -33.10 0.91
N GLU A 278 44.85 -34.03 0.73
CA GLU A 278 44.59 -35.47 0.76
C GLU A 278 44.72 -36.03 2.19
N LYS A 279 45.75 -35.59 2.92
CA LYS A 279 45.94 -35.94 4.31
C LYS A 279 44.95 -35.23 5.19
N ARG A 280 44.13 -35.97 5.92
CA ARG A 280 43.07 -35.45 6.78
C ARG A 280 42.91 -36.26 8.08
N ASP A 281 44.03 -36.41 8.78
CA ASP A 281 44.08 -37.22 10.01
C ASP A 281 43.52 -36.42 11.20
N VAL A 282 42.33 -36.77 11.67
CA VAL A 282 41.76 -36.16 12.88
C VAL A 282 42.54 -36.60 14.10
N LEU A 283 43.33 -35.69 14.66
CA LEU A 283 44.20 -35.97 15.81
C LEU A 283 43.42 -35.95 17.12
N LYS A 284 42.49 -35.02 17.25
CA LYS A 284 41.67 -34.80 18.46
C LYS A 284 40.45 -33.99 18.16
N THR A 285 39.38 -34.18 18.94
CA THR A 285 38.15 -33.41 18.91
C THR A 285 37.98 -32.68 20.23
N PHE A 286 37.47 -31.45 20.18
CA PHE A 286 37.27 -30.54 21.31
C PHE A 286 35.87 -29.98 21.26
N LYS A 287 35.35 -29.57 22.42
CA LYS A 287 34.21 -28.64 22.49
C LYS A 287 34.69 -27.19 22.31
N GLY A 288 33.93 -26.37 21.64
CA GLY A 288 34.32 -24.95 21.44
C GLY A 288 34.65 -24.19 22.70
N LYS A 289 33.95 -24.50 23.81
CA LYS A 289 34.25 -23.91 25.15
C LYS A 289 35.65 -24.17 25.66
N GLU A 290 36.33 -25.21 25.18
CA GLU A 290 37.71 -25.52 25.59
C GLU A 290 38.72 -24.53 25.00
N PHE A 291 38.32 -23.75 23.97
CA PHE A 291 39.17 -22.75 23.31
C PHE A 291 39.03 -21.36 23.93
N GLU A 292 38.06 -21.15 24.83
CA GLU A 292 37.79 -19.85 25.40
C GLU A 292 39.03 -19.21 26.04
N TYR A 293 39.27 -17.95 25.73
CA TYR A 293 40.44 -17.16 26.14
C TYR A 293 41.81 -17.65 25.64
N MET A 294 41.87 -18.59 24.66
CA MET A 294 43.09 -18.84 23.91
C MET A 294 43.40 -17.62 23.02
N THR A 295 44.65 -17.50 22.55
CA THR A 295 44.98 -16.41 21.61
C THR A 295 45.66 -16.98 20.36
N CYS A 296 45.41 -16.31 19.23
CA CYS A 296 46.11 -16.54 17.97
C CYS A 296 46.95 -15.33 17.60
N ILE A 297 47.95 -15.54 16.73
CA ILE A 297 48.73 -14.47 16.12
C ILE A 297 47.91 -13.88 14.97
N HIS A 298 47.79 -12.54 14.90
CA HIS A 298 47.15 -11.90 13.76
C HIS A 298 48.00 -12.06 12.49
N PRO A 299 47.45 -12.63 11.39
CA PRO A 299 48.23 -13.04 10.25
C PRO A 299 48.95 -11.87 9.50
N LEU A 300 48.37 -10.66 9.51
CA LEU A 300 48.92 -9.46 8.86
C LEU A 300 49.78 -8.61 9.81
N TYR A 301 49.50 -8.69 11.11
CA TYR A 301 50.14 -7.89 12.15
C TYR A 301 50.56 -8.77 13.31
N PRO A 302 51.76 -9.43 13.25
CA PRO A 302 52.20 -10.41 14.25
C PRO A 302 52.30 -9.91 15.69
N GLU A 303 52.36 -8.59 15.87
CA GLU A 303 52.32 -7.94 17.19
C GLU A 303 50.95 -7.92 17.83
N ARG A 304 49.85 -8.13 17.04
CA ARG A 304 48.46 -8.21 17.52
C ARG A 304 48.03 -9.66 17.80
N GLU A 305 47.14 -9.76 18.74
CA GLU A 305 46.51 -11.06 19.09
C GLU A 305 45.05 -11.11 18.68
N SER A 306 44.59 -12.30 18.30
CA SER A 306 43.18 -12.61 18.07
C SER A 306 42.68 -13.47 19.22
N LEU A 307 41.73 -12.98 20.02
CA LEU A 307 41.18 -13.69 21.17
C LEU A 307 40.13 -14.74 20.76
N LEU A 308 40.23 -15.96 21.27
CA LEU A 308 39.18 -16.97 21.10
C LEU A 308 38.02 -16.68 22.09
N MET A 309 36.83 -16.58 21.54
CA MET A 309 35.61 -16.22 22.26
C MET A 309 34.49 -17.21 22.00
N CYS A 310 33.61 -17.41 22.96
CA CYS A 310 32.43 -18.28 22.83
C CYS A 310 31.20 -17.44 22.53
N GLY A 311 30.56 -17.69 21.37
CA GLY A 311 29.39 -16.96 20.91
C GLY A 311 28.32 -17.85 20.27
N ASP A 312 27.06 -17.67 20.67
CA ASP A 312 25.91 -18.47 20.18
C ASP A 312 25.54 -18.12 18.72
N HIS A 313 26.01 -16.95 18.22
CA HIS A 313 25.81 -16.53 16.82
C HIS A 313 26.59 -17.38 15.80
N VAL A 314 27.53 -18.19 16.23
CA VAL A 314 28.27 -19.10 15.35
C VAL A 314 27.41 -20.32 15.01
N THR A 315 27.12 -20.50 13.71
CA THR A 315 26.27 -21.55 13.18
C THR A 315 27.09 -22.64 12.50
N ALA A 316 26.46 -23.80 12.21
CA ALA A 316 27.13 -24.97 11.60
C ALA A 316 26.77 -25.12 10.10
N ASP A 317 26.05 -24.20 9.52
CA ASP A 317 25.50 -24.27 8.15
C ASP A 317 26.41 -23.65 7.09
N ALA A 318 27.39 -22.86 7.50
CA ALA A 318 28.34 -22.20 6.58
C ALA A 318 29.70 -21.94 7.24
N GLY A 319 30.75 -21.77 6.40
CA GLY A 319 32.08 -21.38 6.85
C GLY A 319 32.89 -22.50 7.39
N THR A 320 33.50 -22.30 8.54
CA THR A 320 34.44 -23.26 9.20
C THR A 320 34.09 -23.56 10.65
N GLY A 321 33.01 -22.92 11.16
CA GLY A 321 32.70 -22.91 12.59
C GLY A 321 33.57 -21.97 13.43
N CYS A 322 34.57 -21.31 12.82
CA CYS A 322 35.42 -20.29 13.44
C CYS A 322 35.17 -18.94 12.72
N VAL A 323 34.51 -18.01 13.39
CA VAL A 323 34.11 -16.73 12.79
C VAL A 323 35.13 -15.64 13.12
N HIS A 324 35.68 -15.04 12.06
CA HIS A 324 36.51 -13.84 12.16
C HIS A 324 35.69 -12.73 12.82
N THR A 325 36.22 -12.12 13.86
CA THR A 325 35.52 -11.11 14.65
C THR A 325 36.26 -9.77 14.64
N ALA A 326 35.60 -8.73 14.09
CA ALA A 326 36.07 -7.35 14.04
C ALA A 326 34.98 -6.42 14.61
N PRO A 327 35.04 -6.05 15.91
CA PRO A 327 33.99 -5.30 16.62
C PRO A 327 33.56 -3.97 15.97
N GLY A 328 34.41 -3.41 15.10
CA GLY A 328 34.09 -2.19 14.35
C GLY A 328 33.23 -2.38 13.09
N PHE A 329 32.99 -3.62 12.64
CA PHE A 329 32.41 -3.91 11.32
C PHE A 329 31.25 -4.92 11.30
N GLY A 330 30.73 -5.27 12.46
CA GLY A 330 29.55 -6.15 12.56
C GLY A 330 28.86 -6.00 13.91
N VAL A 331 27.53 -6.15 13.93
CA VAL A 331 26.74 -6.03 15.17
C VAL A 331 27.05 -7.21 16.10
N ASP A 332 27.07 -8.44 15.60
CA ASP A 332 27.41 -9.62 16.37
C ASP A 332 28.84 -9.56 16.88
N ASP A 333 29.79 -9.12 16.03
CA ASP A 333 31.18 -8.89 16.38
C ASP A 333 31.33 -7.85 17.49
N PHE A 334 30.56 -6.78 17.43
CA PHE A 334 30.52 -5.75 18.46
C PHE A 334 29.99 -6.32 19.79
N ASN A 335 28.86 -7.01 19.75
CA ASN A 335 28.21 -7.56 20.96
C ASN A 335 29.13 -8.56 21.68
N ILE A 336 29.72 -9.51 20.92
CA ILE A 336 30.65 -10.47 21.50
C ILE A 336 31.95 -9.79 21.96
N GLY A 337 32.48 -8.83 21.19
CA GLY A 337 33.65 -8.08 21.55
C GLY A 337 33.48 -7.30 22.85
N MET A 338 32.33 -6.64 23.05
CA MET A 338 32.01 -5.96 24.31
C MET A 338 31.91 -6.90 25.50
N LYS A 339 31.32 -8.09 25.31
CA LYS A 339 31.23 -9.15 26.34
C LYS A 339 32.64 -9.56 26.83
N TYR A 340 33.62 -9.61 25.92
CA TYR A 340 35.00 -9.98 26.23
C TYR A 340 35.95 -8.79 26.47
N GLY A 341 35.43 -7.56 26.47
CA GLY A 341 36.20 -6.34 26.74
C GLY A 341 37.15 -5.92 25.63
N LEU A 342 36.86 -6.33 24.36
CA LEU A 342 37.65 -5.90 23.22
C LEU A 342 37.32 -4.44 22.85
N PRO A 343 38.31 -3.66 22.36
CA PRO A 343 38.06 -2.31 21.88
C PRO A 343 37.26 -2.33 20.59
N VAL A 344 36.49 -1.26 20.34
CA VAL A 344 35.82 -1.02 19.06
C VAL A 344 36.83 -0.37 18.10
N TYR A 345 37.51 -1.19 17.33
CA TYR A 345 38.53 -0.73 16.37
C TYR A 345 37.92 -0.62 14.98
N CYS A 346 38.00 0.57 14.38
CA CYS A 346 37.53 0.87 13.04
C CYS A 346 38.63 1.58 12.25
N ASN A 347 39.16 0.91 11.23
CA ASN A 347 40.26 1.38 10.38
C ASN A 347 39.78 1.81 8.98
N VAL A 348 38.53 2.21 8.83
CA VAL A 348 37.95 2.70 7.58
C VAL A 348 37.30 4.05 7.83
N ASP A 349 37.63 5.03 6.96
CA ASP A 349 37.12 6.39 7.04
C ASP A 349 35.65 6.52 6.55
N ALA A 350 35.14 7.75 6.52
CA ALA A 350 33.75 8.03 6.09
C ALA A 350 33.53 7.77 4.60
N GLN A 351 34.57 7.86 3.77
CA GLN A 351 34.54 7.61 2.33
C GLN A 351 34.67 6.12 1.99
N GLY A 352 34.88 5.26 2.99
CA GLY A 352 35.09 3.83 2.81
C GLY A 352 36.54 3.47 2.43
N CYS A 353 37.51 4.35 2.73
CA CYS A 353 38.90 4.10 2.48
C CYS A 353 39.62 3.64 3.74
N MET A 354 40.61 2.76 3.56
CA MET A 354 41.46 2.28 4.64
C MET A 354 42.28 3.42 5.23
N MET A 355 42.33 3.52 6.56
CA MET A 355 43.05 4.56 7.27
C MET A 355 44.57 4.30 7.35
N ASP A 356 45.39 5.28 7.77
CA ASP A 356 46.85 5.19 7.78
C ASP A 356 47.39 4.14 8.76
N ASP A 357 46.65 3.78 9.79
CA ASP A 357 47.03 2.83 10.83
C ASP A 357 47.13 1.36 10.37
N VAL A 358 46.63 1.05 9.18
CA VAL A 358 46.80 -0.26 8.54
C VAL A 358 48.14 -0.43 7.82
N GLY A 359 48.95 0.67 7.72
CA GLY A 359 50.26 0.70 7.05
C GLY A 359 50.18 1.13 5.58
N GLU A 360 51.29 1.62 5.06
CA GLU A 360 51.40 2.19 3.70
C GLU A 360 50.95 1.25 2.57
N TRP A 361 51.04 -0.07 2.79
CA TRP A 361 50.69 -1.07 1.78
C TRP A 361 49.18 -1.15 1.50
N LEU A 362 48.34 -0.64 2.40
CA LEU A 362 46.87 -0.76 2.30
C LEU A 362 46.15 0.60 2.48
N ALA A 363 46.80 1.59 3.15
CA ALA A 363 46.23 2.89 3.45
C ALA A 363 45.70 3.62 2.20
N GLY A 364 44.57 4.27 2.31
CA GLY A 364 43.94 5.05 1.24
C GLY A 364 43.15 4.23 0.20
N GLN A 365 43.23 2.90 0.23
CA GLN A 365 42.49 2.04 -0.71
C GLN A 365 41.04 1.96 -0.29
N TYR A 366 40.13 2.03 -1.28
CA TYR A 366 38.72 1.76 -1.08
C TYR A 366 38.48 0.29 -0.70
N VAL A 367 37.51 0.01 0.16
CA VAL A 367 37.28 -1.34 0.72
C VAL A 367 37.09 -2.44 -0.33
N GLU A 368 36.47 -2.14 -1.47
CA GLU A 368 36.35 -3.12 -2.54
C GLU A 368 37.70 -3.49 -3.16
N ASP A 369 38.57 -2.51 -3.36
CA ASP A 369 39.93 -2.71 -3.88
C ASP A 369 40.84 -3.39 -2.84
N ALA A 370 40.68 -3.03 -1.56
CA ALA A 370 41.37 -3.61 -0.44
C ALA A 370 41.14 -5.13 -0.32
N ASN A 371 39.98 -5.67 -0.75
CA ASN A 371 39.74 -7.11 -0.82
C ASN A 371 40.84 -7.85 -1.56
N LYS A 372 41.23 -7.34 -2.72
CA LYS A 372 42.28 -7.95 -3.54
C LYS A 372 43.64 -7.82 -2.90
N THR A 373 43.97 -6.66 -2.40
CA THR A 373 45.29 -6.39 -1.79
C THR A 373 45.50 -7.23 -0.53
N VAL A 374 44.49 -7.30 0.35
CA VAL A 374 44.54 -8.15 1.56
C VAL A 374 44.65 -9.62 1.20
N THR A 375 43.86 -10.11 0.24
CA THR A 375 43.93 -11.52 -0.19
C THR A 375 45.33 -11.87 -0.73
N GLN A 376 45.91 -11.04 -1.58
CA GLN A 376 47.25 -11.23 -2.11
C GLN A 376 48.30 -11.26 -0.99
N LYS A 377 48.20 -10.35 -0.02
CA LYS A 377 49.11 -10.32 1.12
C LYS A 377 49.04 -11.56 1.98
N LEU A 378 47.83 -12.06 2.24
CA LEU A 378 47.65 -13.35 2.97
C LEU A 378 48.19 -14.56 2.21
N ASP A 379 48.12 -14.55 0.89
CA ASP A 379 48.71 -15.58 0.02
C ASP A 379 50.26 -15.55 0.07
N GLU A 380 50.84 -14.34 -0.08
CA GLU A 380 52.32 -14.14 0.06
C GLU A 380 52.84 -14.63 1.41
N LEU A 381 52.06 -14.50 2.48
CA LEU A 381 52.41 -14.97 3.83
C LEU A 381 52.14 -16.45 4.04
N GLY A 382 51.60 -17.16 3.05
CA GLY A 382 51.29 -18.59 3.12
C GLY A 382 50.20 -18.96 4.12
N VAL A 383 49.34 -18.01 4.48
CA VAL A 383 48.24 -18.22 5.42
C VAL A 383 46.89 -18.36 4.73
N LEU A 384 46.78 -18.02 3.44
CA LEU A 384 45.58 -18.23 2.64
C LEU A 384 45.43 -19.69 2.25
N LEU A 385 44.34 -20.35 2.65
CA LEU A 385 44.05 -21.73 2.26
C LEU A 385 43.31 -21.82 0.94
N LYS A 386 42.32 -20.96 0.74
CA LYS A 386 41.49 -20.92 -0.49
C LYS A 386 40.89 -19.54 -0.71
N LEU A 387 40.80 -19.13 -1.98
CA LEU A 387 39.99 -18.02 -2.48
C LEU A 387 38.89 -18.58 -3.37
N GLN A 388 37.65 -18.18 -3.15
CA GLN A 388 36.49 -18.52 -3.98
C GLN A 388 35.68 -17.25 -4.25
N PHE A 389 34.68 -17.35 -5.11
CA PHE A 389 33.69 -16.30 -5.32
C PHE A 389 32.30 -16.90 -5.12
N ILE A 390 31.49 -16.22 -4.35
CA ILE A 390 30.10 -16.57 -4.10
C ILE A 390 29.17 -15.46 -4.56
N THR A 391 27.96 -15.82 -4.96
CA THR A 391 26.88 -14.85 -5.18
C THR A 391 25.97 -14.89 -3.97
N HIS A 392 25.79 -13.75 -3.36
CA HIS A 392 24.96 -13.61 -2.16
C HIS A 392 24.26 -12.27 -2.13
N SER A 393 23.21 -12.17 -1.34
CA SER A 393 22.47 -10.93 -1.10
C SER A 393 23.32 -9.97 -0.28
N TYR A 394 23.54 -8.75 -0.80
CA TYR A 394 24.39 -7.74 -0.18
C TYR A 394 23.65 -6.40 -0.02
N PRO A 395 23.81 -5.68 1.11
CA PRO A 395 23.11 -4.44 1.38
C PRO A 395 23.65 -3.28 0.53
N HIS A 396 22.73 -2.49 -0.01
CA HIS A 396 22.98 -1.30 -0.82
C HIS A 396 22.18 -0.11 -0.29
N ASP A 397 22.74 1.06 -0.45
CA ASP A 397 22.04 2.33 -0.20
C ASP A 397 20.85 2.46 -1.18
N TRP A 398 19.67 2.64 -0.65
CA TRP A 398 18.42 2.70 -1.41
C TRP A 398 18.35 3.82 -2.45
N ARG A 399 19.16 4.90 -2.28
CA ARG A 399 19.18 6.07 -3.17
C ARG A 399 20.35 6.06 -4.13
N THR A 400 21.56 5.86 -3.63
CA THR A 400 22.76 5.85 -4.47
C THR A 400 22.91 4.52 -5.25
N LYS A 401 22.22 3.46 -4.78
CA LYS A 401 22.31 2.09 -5.32
C LYS A 401 23.72 1.49 -5.25
N LYS A 402 24.57 2.06 -4.40
CA LYS A 402 25.93 1.59 -4.14
C LYS A 402 25.98 0.67 -2.92
N PRO A 403 26.95 -0.26 -2.87
CA PRO A 403 27.18 -1.08 -1.68
C PRO A 403 27.38 -0.23 -0.43
N ILE A 404 26.92 -0.74 0.69
CA ILE A 404 27.16 -0.17 2.02
C ILE A 404 28.03 -1.10 2.84
N ILE A 405 28.55 -0.60 3.96
CA ILE A 405 29.32 -1.37 4.92
C ILE A 405 28.74 -1.21 6.32
N PHE A 406 29.05 -2.15 7.22
CA PHE A 406 28.96 -1.88 8.65
C PHE A 406 30.21 -1.09 9.06
N ARG A 407 30.04 -0.01 9.81
CA ARG A 407 31.12 0.82 10.29
C ARG A 407 30.80 1.37 11.66
N ALA A 408 31.67 1.11 12.64
CA ALA A 408 31.53 1.73 13.95
C ALA A 408 31.81 3.22 13.86
N THR A 409 30.86 3.99 14.34
CA THR A 409 30.96 5.44 14.42
C THR A 409 30.11 5.94 15.57
N THR A 410 30.47 7.08 16.14
CA THR A 410 29.71 7.70 17.21
C THR A 410 28.44 8.32 16.63
N GLN A 411 27.27 7.81 17.04
CA GLN A 411 25.97 8.22 16.54
C GLN A 411 24.99 8.45 17.69
N TRP A 412 23.86 9.08 17.38
CA TRP A 412 22.72 9.20 18.28
C TRP A 412 21.72 8.06 18.00
N PHE A 413 21.26 7.45 19.09
CA PHE A 413 20.32 6.32 19.04
C PHE A 413 19.08 6.61 19.87
N ALA A 414 17.93 6.10 19.37
CA ALA A 414 16.75 5.89 20.19
C ALA A 414 16.72 4.43 20.64
N SER A 415 16.63 4.21 21.95
CA SER A 415 16.63 2.88 22.54
C SER A 415 15.30 2.16 22.27
N ILE A 416 15.39 1.05 21.55
CA ILE A 416 14.26 0.13 21.34
C ILE A 416 14.19 -0.84 22.50
N ASP A 417 15.32 -1.28 23.04
CA ASP A 417 15.39 -2.26 24.11
C ASP A 417 14.57 -1.86 25.35
N GLN A 418 14.58 -0.55 25.68
CA GLN A 418 13.87 -0.05 26.86
C GLN A 418 12.33 -0.06 26.71
N ILE A 419 11.81 -0.03 25.48
CA ILE A 419 10.36 0.02 25.21
C ILE A 419 9.87 -1.16 24.37
N ARG A 420 10.71 -2.18 24.16
CA ARG A 420 10.40 -3.34 23.30
C ARG A 420 9.11 -4.05 23.70
N ASP A 421 8.97 -4.36 25.00
CA ASP A 421 7.80 -5.08 25.51
C ASP A 421 6.52 -4.26 25.30
N GLU A 422 6.58 -2.94 25.55
CA GLU A 422 5.47 -2.02 25.29
C GLU A 422 5.10 -1.97 23.80
N LEU A 423 6.11 -1.93 22.92
CA LEU A 423 5.89 -1.96 21.46
C LEU A 423 5.20 -3.25 21.02
N LEU A 424 5.64 -4.40 21.53
CA LEU A 424 5.05 -5.71 21.21
C LEU A 424 3.59 -5.79 21.71
N GLU A 425 3.30 -5.27 22.92
CA GLU A 425 1.93 -5.17 23.44
C GLU A 425 1.05 -4.28 22.54
N GLN A 426 1.57 -3.14 22.09
CA GLN A 426 0.83 -2.25 21.21
C GLN A 426 0.55 -2.89 19.85
N ILE A 427 1.46 -3.68 19.27
CA ILE A 427 1.23 -4.42 18.01
C ILE A 427 0.03 -5.35 18.14
N HIS A 428 -0.12 -6.07 19.27
CA HIS A 428 -1.26 -6.96 19.52
C HIS A 428 -2.57 -6.23 19.71
N SER A 429 -2.55 -4.95 20.11
CA SER A 429 -3.75 -4.13 20.28
C SER A 429 -4.33 -3.56 18.98
N VAL A 430 -3.58 -3.64 17.87
CA VAL A 430 -3.92 -3.08 16.55
C VAL A 430 -4.60 -4.14 15.68
N SER A 431 -5.60 -3.72 14.91
CA SER A 431 -6.22 -4.57 13.87
C SER A 431 -5.40 -4.51 12.59
N TRP A 432 -4.94 -5.66 12.09
CA TRP A 432 -4.10 -5.76 10.89
C TRP A 432 -4.86 -6.35 9.72
N VAL A 433 -4.83 -5.68 8.57
CA VAL A 433 -5.42 -6.13 7.31
C VAL A 433 -4.37 -6.03 6.19
N PRO A 434 -3.91 -7.14 5.61
CA PRO A 434 -4.16 -8.53 5.99
C PRO A 434 -3.62 -8.93 7.36
N ALA A 435 -4.19 -9.97 7.96
CA ALA A 435 -3.84 -10.42 9.33
C ALA A 435 -2.36 -10.80 9.52
N TRP A 436 -1.65 -11.23 8.46
CA TRP A 436 -0.21 -11.52 8.53
C TRP A 436 0.65 -10.29 8.90
N GLY A 437 0.08 -9.09 8.77
CA GLY A 437 0.75 -7.84 9.13
C GLY A 437 1.17 -7.79 10.60
N GLU A 438 0.37 -8.35 11.51
CA GLU A 438 0.70 -8.46 12.94
C GLU A 438 2.01 -9.23 13.15
N GLN A 439 2.10 -10.43 12.63
CA GLN A 439 3.29 -11.27 12.79
C GLN A 439 4.53 -10.62 12.14
N ARG A 440 4.34 -9.97 11.00
CA ARG A 440 5.43 -9.26 10.32
C ARG A 440 5.96 -8.10 11.16
N MET A 441 5.08 -7.27 11.72
CA MET A 441 5.48 -6.16 12.58
C MET A 441 6.12 -6.67 13.88
N HIS A 442 5.52 -7.70 14.49
CA HIS A 442 6.06 -8.34 15.69
C HIS A 442 7.51 -8.78 15.49
N ASN A 443 7.79 -9.55 14.42
CA ASN A 443 9.14 -10.04 14.14
C ASN A 443 10.13 -8.88 13.91
N MET A 444 9.69 -7.82 13.23
CA MET A 444 10.52 -6.65 12.97
C MET A 444 10.88 -5.86 14.24
N ILE A 445 10.06 -5.90 15.28
CA ILE A 445 10.33 -5.23 16.55
C ILE A 445 11.06 -6.15 17.53
N ALA A 446 10.71 -7.45 17.55
CA ALA A 446 11.31 -8.42 18.47
C ALA A 446 12.85 -8.49 18.31
N ASP A 447 13.34 -8.50 17.07
CA ASP A 447 14.76 -8.61 16.75
C ASP A 447 15.43 -7.26 16.41
N ARG A 448 14.70 -6.13 16.60
CA ARG A 448 15.19 -4.82 16.20
C ARG A 448 16.28 -4.32 17.14
N ASN A 449 17.40 -3.89 16.57
CA ASN A 449 18.41 -3.10 17.28
C ASN A 449 17.91 -1.68 17.55
N ASP A 450 18.62 -0.95 18.44
CA ASP A 450 18.36 0.46 18.69
C ASP A 450 18.40 1.25 17.39
N TRP A 451 17.52 2.23 17.28
CA TRP A 451 17.36 3.01 16.07
C TRP A 451 18.41 4.13 15.99
N CYS A 452 19.34 4.04 15.05
CA CYS A 452 20.28 5.13 14.74
C CYS A 452 19.53 6.30 14.11
N ILE A 453 19.34 7.38 14.86
CA ILE A 453 18.55 8.55 14.44
C ILE A 453 19.39 9.69 13.86
N SER A 454 20.71 9.67 13.99
CA SER A 454 21.58 10.73 13.46
C SER A 454 21.98 10.50 12.01
N ARG A 455 22.00 11.57 11.24
CA ARG A 455 22.45 11.61 9.84
C ARG A 455 23.41 12.74 9.60
N GLN A 456 24.48 12.47 8.87
CA GLN A 456 25.49 13.44 8.45
C GLN A 456 25.01 14.17 7.19
N ARG A 457 23.91 14.94 7.34
CA ARG A 457 23.20 15.65 6.26
C ARG A 457 23.18 17.15 6.49
N ALA A 458 22.99 17.89 5.39
CA ALA A 458 22.75 19.33 5.45
C ALA A 458 21.23 19.64 5.49
N TRP A 459 20.39 18.80 4.84
CA TRP A 459 18.95 19.00 4.74
C TRP A 459 18.17 18.00 5.60
N GLY A 460 17.68 18.45 6.73
CA GLY A 460 16.94 17.70 7.73
C GLY A 460 16.70 18.55 8.96
N VAL A 461 15.87 18.07 9.88
CA VAL A 461 15.69 18.70 11.20
C VAL A 461 16.93 18.43 12.06
N PRO A 462 17.55 19.45 12.66
CA PRO A 462 18.76 19.25 13.45
C PRO A 462 18.48 18.44 14.72
N ILE A 463 19.45 17.67 15.19
CA ILE A 463 19.43 17.08 16.51
C ILE A 463 19.69 18.19 17.53
N PRO A 464 18.74 18.52 18.42
CA PRO A 464 18.80 19.74 19.26
C PRO A 464 19.67 19.56 20.51
N ILE A 465 20.87 19.01 20.34
CA ILE A 465 21.80 18.73 21.45
C ILE A 465 22.88 19.78 21.49
N ILE A 466 23.14 20.27 22.69
CA ILE A 466 24.23 21.17 23.01
C ILE A 466 25.20 20.44 23.95
N TYR A 467 26.49 20.65 23.74
CA TYR A 467 27.57 20.08 24.52
C TYR A 467 28.21 21.13 25.42
N GLY A 468 28.56 20.70 26.62
CA GLY A 468 29.45 21.47 27.49
C GLY A 468 30.87 21.53 26.95
N GLU A 469 31.74 22.26 27.65
CA GLU A 469 33.14 22.35 27.30
C GLU A 469 33.96 21.08 27.56
N ASP A 470 33.43 20.15 28.33
CA ASP A 470 33.94 18.80 28.58
C ASP A 470 33.43 17.77 27.56
N ASP A 471 32.80 18.23 26.46
CA ASP A 471 32.13 17.40 25.44
C ASP A 471 30.96 16.53 25.95
N THR A 472 30.47 16.78 27.16
CA THR A 472 29.28 16.09 27.67
C THR A 472 28.01 16.63 26.99
N PRO A 473 27.13 15.77 26.42
CA PRO A 473 25.87 16.22 25.89
C PRO A 473 24.89 16.60 26.99
N ILE A 474 24.29 17.77 26.87
CA ILE A 474 23.36 18.32 27.87
C ILE A 474 21.94 17.94 27.51
N MET A 475 21.32 17.13 28.37
CA MET A 475 19.92 16.72 28.25
C MET A 475 19.07 17.56 29.20
N ASP A 476 18.56 18.70 28.70
CA ASP A 476 17.81 19.67 29.51
C ASP A 476 16.55 20.12 28.78
N GLN A 477 15.40 19.93 29.46
CA GLN A 477 14.09 20.31 28.92
C GLN A 477 14.03 21.79 28.54
N ALA A 478 14.69 22.67 29.30
CA ALA A 478 14.70 24.11 29.01
C ALA A 478 15.37 24.44 27.66
N ILE A 479 16.42 23.69 27.30
CA ILE A 479 17.06 23.83 25.99
C ILE A 479 16.09 23.35 24.89
N PHE A 480 15.49 22.16 25.05
CA PHE A 480 14.57 21.62 24.04
C PHE A 480 13.37 22.54 23.80
N ASP A 481 12.77 23.07 24.85
CA ASP A 481 11.64 24.00 24.77
C ASP A 481 12.05 25.31 24.07
N HIS A 482 13.23 25.85 24.41
CA HIS A 482 13.74 27.08 23.79
C HIS A 482 14.03 26.88 22.31
N VAL A 483 14.70 25.79 21.93
CA VAL A 483 15.00 25.46 20.53
C VAL A 483 13.71 25.20 19.75
N ALA A 484 12.77 24.46 20.31
CA ALA A 484 11.45 24.22 19.69
C ALA A 484 10.72 25.55 19.42
N LYS A 485 10.72 26.48 20.38
CA LYS A 485 10.15 27.83 20.20
C LYS A 485 10.84 28.58 19.07
N LEU A 486 12.16 28.59 19.01
CA LEU A 486 12.92 29.27 17.94
C LEU A 486 12.62 28.66 16.56
N VAL A 487 12.54 27.35 16.48
CA VAL A 487 12.21 26.65 15.23
C VAL A 487 10.78 26.94 14.80
N GLY A 488 9.82 26.99 15.73
CA GLY A 488 8.43 27.38 15.44
C GLY A 488 8.32 28.83 14.92
N GLU A 489 9.21 29.70 15.33
CA GLU A 489 9.23 31.10 14.89
C GLU A 489 9.97 31.30 13.55
N TYR A 490 11.18 30.69 13.41
CA TYR A 490 12.11 30.95 12.30
C TYR A 490 12.31 29.77 11.34
N GLY A 491 11.87 28.54 11.69
CA GLY A 491 12.19 27.28 11.00
C GLY A 491 13.54 26.71 11.43
N SER A 492 13.84 25.48 11.05
CA SER A 492 15.03 24.73 11.50
C SER A 492 16.37 25.33 11.02
N ASN A 493 16.36 26.22 10.04
CA ASN A 493 17.57 26.94 9.61
C ASN A 493 18.21 27.76 10.74
N VAL A 494 17.40 28.22 11.71
CA VAL A 494 17.90 28.96 12.88
C VAL A 494 19.02 28.23 13.62
N TRP A 495 18.95 26.87 13.66
CA TRP A 495 20.00 26.06 14.28
C TRP A 495 21.35 26.19 13.59
N PHE A 496 21.37 26.31 12.27
CA PHE A 496 22.61 26.40 11.48
C PHE A 496 23.13 27.85 11.33
N GLU A 497 22.24 28.83 11.35
CA GLU A 497 22.54 30.22 11.12
C GLU A 497 23.00 30.97 12.39
N ARG A 498 22.45 30.60 13.57
CA ARG A 498 22.78 31.30 14.83
C ARG A 498 23.94 30.67 15.56
N ASP A 499 24.64 31.52 16.33
CA ASP A 499 25.62 31.04 17.29
C ASP A 499 24.97 30.22 18.41
N VAL A 500 25.72 29.29 19.01
CA VAL A 500 25.21 28.42 20.07
C VAL A 500 24.61 29.17 21.25
N LYS A 501 25.13 30.36 21.57
CA LYS A 501 24.63 31.22 22.65
C LYS A 501 23.21 31.70 22.41
N ASP A 502 22.86 31.94 21.15
CA ASP A 502 21.50 32.37 20.77
C ASP A 502 20.48 31.21 20.72
N LEU A 503 20.98 29.98 20.82
CA LEU A 503 20.18 28.77 20.90
C LEU A 503 19.90 28.30 22.34
N LEU A 504 20.53 28.98 23.33
CA LEU A 504 20.33 28.71 24.75
C LEU A 504 19.33 29.71 25.36
N PRO A 505 18.56 29.30 26.38
CA PRO A 505 17.77 30.24 27.17
C PRO A 505 18.65 31.37 27.72
N GLU A 506 18.09 32.58 27.86
CA GLU A 506 18.80 33.72 28.40
C GLU A 506 19.38 33.42 29.80
N GLY A 507 20.68 33.68 30.00
CA GLY A 507 21.37 33.41 31.26
C GLY A 507 21.61 31.95 31.60
N TYR A 508 21.47 31.03 30.63
CA TYR A 508 21.64 29.59 30.84
C TYR A 508 23.06 29.26 31.32
N THR A 509 23.15 28.47 32.38
CA THR A 509 24.40 27.92 32.94
C THR A 509 24.29 26.43 33.16
N ASN A 510 25.40 25.70 33.05
CA ASN A 510 25.45 24.27 33.24
C ASN A 510 26.76 23.82 33.87
N GLU A 511 26.78 22.81 34.72
CA GLU A 511 27.99 22.30 35.39
C GLU A 511 29.06 21.77 34.41
N HIS A 512 28.65 21.26 33.24
CA HIS A 512 29.52 20.80 32.16
C HIS A 512 30.13 21.96 31.34
N SER A 513 29.78 23.20 31.68
CA SER A 513 30.30 24.40 30.98
C SER A 513 30.50 25.56 31.97
N PRO A 514 31.41 25.43 32.94
CA PRO A 514 31.60 26.43 34.01
C PRO A 514 32.07 27.78 33.45
N ASN A 515 32.70 27.82 32.27
CA ASN A 515 33.15 29.06 31.61
C ASN A 515 32.15 29.55 30.54
N GLY A 516 30.99 28.92 30.41
CA GLY A 516 29.95 29.27 29.44
C GLY A 516 30.35 29.00 27.99
N ILE A 517 31.22 28.03 27.76
CA ILE A 517 31.62 27.58 26.42
C ILE A 517 30.77 26.39 26.05
N PHE A 518 29.99 26.51 24.96
CA PHE A 518 29.09 25.49 24.48
C PHE A 518 29.34 25.19 23.00
N ARG A 519 29.01 23.97 22.59
CA ARG A 519 29.09 23.54 21.22
C ARG A 519 27.74 22.85 20.84
N LYS A 520 27.24 23.11 19.64
CA LYS A 520 26.01 22.46 19.14
C LYS A 520 26.33 21.24 18.31
N GLU A 521 25.37 20.28 18.26
CA GLU A 521 25.42 19.15 17.36
C GLU A 521 25.24 19.61 15.91
N THR A 522 25.84 18.89 14.97
CA THR A 522 25.81 19.21 13.54
C THR A 522 25.00 18.21 12.72
N ASP A 523 24.71 17.05 13.29
CA ASP A 523 23.92 16.01 12.64
C ASP A 523 22.42 16.37 12.59
N THR A 524 21.74 15.85 11.60
CA THR A 524 20.28 15.97 11.46
C THR A 524 19.61 14.67 11.88
N MET A 525 18.31 14.75 12.20
CA MET A 525 17.49 13.57 12.48
C MET A 525 17.25 12.75 11.21
N ASP A 526 17.07 11.47 11.38
CA ASP A 526 16.56 10.56 10.36
C ASP A 526 15.18 11.03 9.85
N VAL A 527 14.98 11.02 8.54
CA VAL A 527 13.71 11.42 7.92
C VAL A 527 12.53 10.55 8.38
N TRP A 528 12.77 9.30 8.79
CA TRP A 528 11.74 8.45 9.40
C TRP A 528 11.30 8.92 10.78
N PHE A 529 12.09 9.76 11.43
CA PHE A 529 11.67 10.46 12.65
C PHE A 529 10.68 11.58 12.31
N ASP A 530 10.87 12.27 11.19
CA ASP A 530 9.94 13.30 10.69
C ASP A 530 8.56 12.65 10.45
N SER A 531 8.48 11.68 9.55
CA SER A 531 7.22 11.00 9.23
C SER A 531 6.64 10.24 10.44
N GLY A 532 7.49 9.64 11.29
CA GLY A 532 7.08 9.01 12.53
C GLY A 532 6.43 9.94 13.55
N SER A 533 6.71 11.25 13.46
CA SER A 533 6.16 12.30 14.32
C SER A 533 4.83 12.90 13.80
N SER A 534 4.37 12.49 12.62
CA SER A 534 3.21 13.09 11.94
C SER A 534 1.90 12.99 12.72
N HIS A 535 1.74 12.00 13.59
CA HIS A 535 0.58 11.85 14.47
C HIS A 535 0.41 13.04 15.43
N THR A 536 1.48 13.69 15.85
CA THR A 536 1.44 14.93 16.65
C THR A 536 1.29 16.15 15.74
N GLY A 537 2.24 16.36 14.82
CA GLY A 537 2.33 17.56 13.99
C GLY A 537 1.24 17.70 12.90
N ALA A 538 0.45 16.67 12.67
CA ALA A 538 -0.65 16.72 11.71
C ALA A 538 -2.01 16.42 12.34
N MET A 539 -2.14 15.37 13.14
CA MET A 539 -3.44 14.96 13.68
C MET A 539 -3.80 15.70 14.96
N MET A 540 -2.97 15.63 15.99
CA MET A 540 -3.28 16.19 17.31
C MET A 540 -3.40 17.72 17.24
N ASP A 541 -2.52 18.39 16.52
CA ASP A 541 -2.55 19.84 16.33
C ASP A 541 -3.79 20.34 15.60
N ARG A 542 -4.33 19.53 14.72
CA ARG A 542 -5.56 19.83 13.98
C ARG A 542 -6.83 19.36 14.71
N GLY A 543 -6.70 18.86 15.96
CA GLY A 543 -7.83 18.41 16.78
C GLY A 543 -8.48 17.12 16.28
N LEU A 544 -7.78 16.31 15.49
CA LEU A 544 -8.32 15.05 14.95
C LEU A 544 -8.26 13.90 15.95
N GLY A 545 -7.61 14.11 17.10
CA GLY A 545 -7.49 13.11 18.15
C GLY A 545 -6.28 12.19 17.98
N TYR A 546 -6.19 11.16 18.85
CA TYR A 546 -5.14 10.14 18.87
C TYR A 546 -5.69 8.88 19.56
N PRO A 547 -5.47 7.68 19.03
CA PRO A 547 -4.83 7.35 17.73
C PRO A 547 -5.75 7.58 16.52
N ALA A 548 -5.20 7.53 15.30
CA ALA A 548 -5.98 7.46 14.07
C ALA A 548 -6.82 6.18 14.01
N ASP A 549 -7.95 6.21 13.31
CA ASP A 549 -8.73 5.01 13.06
C ASP A 549 -8.02 4.09 12.07
N LEU A 550 -7.40 4.65 11.04
CA LEU A 550 -6.74 3.88 9.99
C LEU A 550 -5.42 4.51 9.52
N TYR A 551 -4.37 3.67 9.41
CA TYR A 551 -3.19 3.88 8.57
C TYR A 551 -3.29 2.96 7.35
N PHE A 552 -3.10 3.50 6.15
CA PHE A 552 -3.18 2.74 4.91
C PHE A 552 -2.06 3.10 3.95
N GLU A 553 -1.10 2.18 3.76
CA GLU A 553 0.05 2.37 2.85
C GLU A 553 0.48 1.05 2.19
N GLY A 554 1.53 1.12 1.37
CA GLY A 554 2.17 -0.05 0.79
C GLY A 554 2.80 -0.97 1.83
N SER A 555 2.93 -2.25 1.49
CA SER A 555 3.50 -3.28 2.38
C SER A 555 4.99 -3.08 2.71
N ASP A 556 5.70 -2.20 2.01
CA ASP A 556 7.05 -1.75 2.35
C ASP A 556 7.07 -0.89 3.62
N GLN A 557 5.95 -0.27 3.98
CA GLN A 557 5.85 0.63 5.13
C GLN A 557 5.87 -0.08 6.48
N TYR A 558 5.84 -1.41 6.52
CA TYR A 558 6.16 -2.17 7.74
C TYR A 558 7.59 -1.90 8.23
N ARG A 559 8.54 -1.62 7.33
CA ARG A 559 9.90 -1.15 7.67
C ARG A 559 10.04 0.37 7.71
N GLY A 560 9.06 1.10 7.22
CA GLY A 560 9.06 2.56 7.12
C GLY A 560 8.12 3.20 8.13
N TRP A 561 7.10 3.87 7.62
CA TRP A 561 6.22 4.73 8.39
C TRP A 561 5.39 4.02 9.46
N PHE A 562 4.87 2.80 9.20
CA PHE A 562 4.15 2.05 10.24
C PHE A 562 5.03 1.79 11.44
N ASN A 563 6.30 1.47 11.20
CA ASN A 563 7.27 1.14 12.24
C ASN A 563 7.73 2.40 12.99
N SER A 564 8.17 3.45 12.29
CA SER A 564 8.63 4.68 12.91
C SER A 564 7.53 5.39 13.70
N SER A 565 6.30 5.42 13.17
CA SER A 565 5.13 5.96 13.88
C SER A 565 4.81 5.18 15.15
N LEU A 566 4.90 3.84 15.11
CA LEU A 566 4.68 2.98 16.26
C LEU A 566 5.70 3.28 17.36
N ILE A 567 6.99 3.33 17.01
CA ILE A 567 8.07 3.60 17.96
C ILE A 567 7.88 4.97 18.60
N VAL A 568 7.74 6.02 17.80
CA VAL A 568 7.59 7.40 18.30
C VAL A 568 6.30 7.55 19.11
N GLY A 569 5.19 7.04 18.61
CA GLY A 569 3.89 7.11 19.27
C GLY A 569 3.89 6.39 20.62
N THR A 570 4.41 5.18 20.68
CA THR A 570 4.52 4.41 21.95
C THR A 570 5.49 5.10 22.91
N ALA A 571 6.66 5.53 22.43
CA ALA A 571 7.65 6.22 23.28
C ALA A 571 7.09 7.50 23.92
N VAL A 572 6.28 8.27 23.21
CA VAL A 572 5.78 9.57 23.70
C VAL A 572 4.43 9.45 24.40
N HIS A 573 3.52 8.65 23.87
CA HIS A 573 2.12 8.55 24.32
C HIS A 573 1.76 7.24 25.03
N GLY A 574 2.67 6.24 25.05
CA GLY A 574 2.40 4.91 25.63
C GLY A 574 1.36 4.09 24.86
N LYS A 575 1.08 4.46 23.60
CA LYS A 575 0.04 3.83 22.78
C LYS A 575 0.38 3.92 21.29
N ALA A 576 0.00 2.89 20.51
CA ALA A 576 0.13 2.93 19.06
C ALA A 576 -0.61 4.13 18.44
N PRO A 577 -0.09 4.75 17.37
CA PRO A 577 -0.72 5.93 16.74
C PRO A 577 -1.90 5.59 15.83
N TYR A 578 -2.25 4.33 15.72
CA TYR A 578 -3.31 3.80 14.86
C TYR A 578 -4.07 2.67 15.55
N LYS A 579 -5.39 2.57 15.28
CA LYS A 579 -6.25 1.46 15.72
C LYS A 579 -6.20 0.30 14.73
N GLN A 580 -6.06 0.63 13.44
CA GLN A 580 -6.01 -0.34 12.37
C GLN A 580 -4.93 0.03 11.35
N VAL A 581 -4.28 -1.00 10.80
CA VAL A 581 -3.35 -0.90 9.67
C VAL A 581 -3.88 -1.72 8.51
N LEU A 582 -4.07 -1.07 7.37
CA LEU A 582 -4.38 -1.69 6.09
C LEU A 582 -3.16 -1.55 5.17
N SER A 583 -2.79 -2.60 4.46
CA SER A 583 -1.66 -2.53 3.54
C SER A 583 -1.99 -3.05 2.14
N HIS A 584 -1.34 -2.45 1.14
CA HIS A 584 -1.46 -2.87 -0.26
C HIS A 584 -0.12 -3.36 -0.83
N GLY A 585 -0.19 -4.18 -1.88
CA GLY A 585 0.98 -4.64 -2.63
C GLY A 585 1.55 -3.59 -3.58
N PHE A 586 2.51 -4.01 -4.40
CA PHE A 586 3.15 -3.17 -5.41
C PHE A 586 2.43 -3.23 -6.76
N VAL A 587 2.63 -2.20 -7.57
CA VAL A 587 2.16 -2.22 -8.96
C VAL A 587 3.25 -2.82 -9.85
N MET A 588 2.89 -3.90 -10.54
CA MET A 588 3.73 -4.66 -11.44
C MET A 588 3.34 -4.39 -12.89
N ASP A 589 4.27 -4.58 -13.82
CA ASP A 589 3.95 -4.59 -15.24
C ASP A 589 3.25 -5.90 -15.68
N GLU A 590 2.88 -6.01 -16.96
CA GLU A 590 2.22 -7.22 -17.49
C GLU A 590 3.09 -8.50 -17.41
N LYS A 591 4.37 -8.37 -17.11
CA LYS A 591 5.32 -9.48 -16.95
C LYS A 591 5.56 -9.85 -15.47
N GLY A 592 4.89 -9.17 -14.54
CA GLY A 592 5.10 -9.36 -13.11
C GLY A 592 6.39 -8.74 -12.57
N VAL A 593 6.95 -7.76 -13.26
CA VAL A 593 8.12 -7.00 -12.82
C VAL A 593 7.68 -5.70 -12.15
N LYS A 594 8.24 -5.40 -10.98
CA LYS A 594 7.93 -4.13 -10.27
C LYS A 594 8.22 -2.94 -11.17
N MET A 595 7.24 -2.05 -11.33
CA MET A 595 7.41 -0.85 -12.13
C MET A 595 8.39 0.11 -11.51
N SER A 596 9.39 0.54 -12.27
CA SER A 596 10.35 1.55 -11.86
C SER A 596 10.85 2.38 -13.04
N LYS A 597 11.26 3.63 -12.78
CA LYS A 597 11.85 4.49 -13.82
C LYS A 597 13.18 3.93 -14.36
N SER A 598 13.92 3.21 -13.52
CA SER A 598 15.19 2.59 -13.89
C SER A 598 15.05 1.39 -14.85
N GLN A 599 13.89 0.72 -14.80
CA GLN A 599 13.56 -0.42 -15.67
C GLN A 599 12.84 -0.02 -16.96
N TRP A 600 12.54 1.28 -17.15
CA TRP A 600 11.80 1.81 -18.30
C TRP A 600 10.42 1.17 -18.53
N ASN A 601 9.83 0.56 -17.51
CA ASN A 601 8.52 -0.08 -17.53
C ASN A 601 7.43 0.70 -16.77
N ALA A 602 7.77 1.86 -16.20
CA ALA A 602 6.84 2.69 -15.44
C ALA A 602 5.93 3.49 -16.39
N VAL A 603 4.62 3.41 -16.16
CA VAL A 603 3.59 4.24 -16.79
C VAL A 603 3.18 5.33 -15.81
N ALA A 604 3.17 6.58 -16.27
CA ALA A 604 2.73 7.68 -15.41
C ALA A 604 1.19 7.68 -15.28
N PRO A 605 0.62 7.93 -14.10
CA PRO A 605 -0.83 8.06 -13.94
C PRO A 605 -1.46 9.07 -14.90
N SER A 606 -0.76 10.17 -15.16
CA SER A 606 -1.19 11.22 -16.09
C SER A 606 -1.33 10.73 -17.56
N GLU A 607 -0.59 9.72 -17.97
CA GLU A 607 -0.75 9.12 -19.31
C GLU A 607 -2.06 8.34 -19.40
N ILE A 608 -2.43 7.66 -18.32
CA ILE A 608 -3.68 6.90 -18.23
C ILE A 608 -4.86 7.86 -18.14
N THR A 609 -4.83 8.85 -17.26
CA THR A 609 -5.93 9.80 -17.08
C THR A 609 -6.17 10.63 -18.32
N LYS A 610 -5.12 11.06 -19.03
CA LYS A 610 -5.24 11.77 -20.31
C LYS A 610 -5.82 10.92 -21.45
N LYS A 611 -5.65 9.62 -21.41
CA LYS A 611 -6.12 8.71 -22.47
C LYS A 611 -7.48 8.08 -22.16
N TYR A 612 -7.72 7.71 -20.93
CA TYR A 612 -8.89 6.93 -20.51
C TYR A 612 -9.80 7.67 -19.52
N GLY A 613 -9.26 8.61 -18.75
CA GLY A 613 -9.93 9.29 -17.65
C GLY A 613 -9.52 8.73 -16.27
N ALA A 614 -9.79 9.52 -15.23
CA ALA A 614 -9.50 9.15 -13.85
C ALA A 614 -10.42 8.03 -13.35
N ASP A 615 -11.72 8.05 -13.71
CA ASP A 615 -12.66 6.99 -13.30
C ASP A 615 -12.24 5.60 -13.80
N ILE A 616 -11.56 5.48 -14.94
CA ILE A 616 -11.01 4.20 -15.40
C ILE A 616 -9.87 3.73 -14.51
N LEU A 617 -8.98 4.62 -14.10
CA LEU A 617 -7.90 4.29 -13.16
C LEU A 617 -8.45 3.95 -11.77
N ARG A 618 -9.47 4.66 -11.31
CA ARG A 618 -10.19 4.39 -10.05
C ARG A 618 -10.88 3.02 -10.08
N LEU A 619 -11.55 2.72 -11.19
CA LEU A 619 -12.21 1.41 -11.38
C LEU A 619 -11.18 0.27 -11.41
N TRP A 620 -10.02 0.47 -12.08
CA TRP A 620 -8.92 -0.51 -12.02
C TRP A 620 -8.46 -0.76 -10.59
N ALA A 621 -8.17 0.28 -9.83
CA ALA A 621 -7.69 0.16 -8.45
C ALA A 621 -8.64 -0.63 -7.55
N CYS A 622 -9.95 -0.49 -7.78
CA CYS A 622 -10.99 -1.21 -7.02
C CYS A 622 -11.36 -2.58 -7.61
N SER A 623 -10.91 -2.91 -8.84
CA SER A 623 -11.21 -4.19 -9.50
C SER A 623 -10.18 -5.28 -9.22
N VAL A 624 -9.08 -4.95 -8.57
CA VAL A 624 -7.97 -5.87 -8.28
C VAL A 624 -7.92 -6.23 -6.80
N ASP A 625 -7.33 -7.37 -6.48
CA ASP A 625 -6.95 -7.69 -5.10
C ASP A 625 -5.70 -6.89 -4.72
N TYR A 626 -5.93 -5.66 -4.27
CA TYR A 626 -4.87 -4.71 -3.94
C TYR A 626 -4.03 -5.10 -2.71
N GLN A 627 -4.49 -6.06 -1.88
CA GLN A 627 -3.72 -6.56 -0.73
C GLN A 627 -2.51 -7.39 -1.16
N ALA A 628 -2.51 -7.90 -2.39
CA ALA A 628 -1.38 -8.51 -3.07
C ALA A 628 -0.78 -7.56 -4.12
N ASP A 629 0.33 -7.97 -4.76
CA ASP A 629 0.91 -7.24 -5.87
C ASP A 629 -0.05 -7.25 -7.07
N VAL A 630 -0.26 -6.09 -7.68
CA VAL A 630 -1.26 -5.89 -8.73
C VAL A 630 -0.62 -5.57 -10.08
N SER A 631 -1.15 -6.14 -11.12
CA SER A 631 -0.66 -5.88 -12.49
C SER A 631 -1.38 -4.70 -13.13
N MET A 632 -0.63 -3.95 -13.94
CA MET A 632 -1.14 -2.88 -14.79
C MET A 632 -0.57 -3.01 -16.20
N GLY A 633 -1.44 -2.85 -17.22
CA GLY A 633 -1.04 -2.85 -18.61
C GLY A 633 -2.18 -2.53 -19.56
N GLN A 634 -1.89 -2.44 -20.85
CA GLN A 634 -2.86 -1.99 -21.86
C GLN A 634 -4.06 -2.94 -22.00
N LYS A 635 -3.85 -4.26 -21.85
CA LYS A 635 -4.93 -5.26 -21.93
C LYS A 635 -5.91 -5.09 -20.76
N ILE A 636 -5.38 -4.90 -19.56
CA ILE A 636 -6.16 -4.68 -18.32
C ILE A 636 -6.98 -3.41 -18.46
N LEU A 637 -6.35 -2.29 -18.85
CA LEU A 637 -7.05 -1.02 -19.05
C LEU A 637 -8.17 -1.11 -20.09
N LYS A 638 -7.98 -1.89 -21.16
CA LYS A 638 -9.02 -2.14 -22.14
C LYS A 638 -10.21 -2.88 -21.53
N GLN A 639 -9.95 -3.93 -20.74
CA GLN A 639 -10.99 -4.70 -20.07
C GLN A 639 -11.77 -3.84 -19.06
N VAL A 640 -11.07 -3.05 -18.25
CA VAL A 640 -11.68 -2.12 -17.29
C VAL A 640 -12.56 -1.09 -18.03
N SER A 641 -12.09 -0.57 -19.17
CA SER A 641 -12.87 0.36 -20.00
C SER A 641 -14.14 -0.28 -20.57
N GLU A 642 -14.11 -1.60 -20.92
CA GLU A 642 -15.30 -2.34 -21.34
C GLU A 642 -16.31 -2.47 -20.18
N ASN A 643 -15.84 -2.80 -18.98
CA ASN A 643 -16.71 -2.89 -17.79
C ASN A 643 -17.33 -1.51 -17.48
N TYR A 644 -16.55 -0.44 -17.51
CA TYR A 644 -17.07 0.91 -17.38
C TYR A 644 -18.19 1.22 -18.38
N ARG A 645 -18.02 0.84 -19.64
CA ARG A 645 -19.06 1.05 -20.67
C ARG A 645 -20.36 0.34 -20.34
N LYS A 646 -20.31 -0.87 -19.80
CA LYS A 646 -21.52 -1.60 -19.37
C LYS A 646 -22.26 -0.83 -18.28
N VAL A 647 -21.53 -0.40 -17.24
CA VAL A 647 -22.09 0.40 -16.15
C VAL A 647 -22.73 1.69 -16.68
N ARG A 648 -22.02 2.44 -17.51
CA ARG A 648 -22.53 3.69 -18.08
C ARG A 648 -23.75 3.47 -18.96
N ASN A 649 -23.76 2.43 -19.79
CA ASN A 649 -24.90 2.12 -20.65
C ASN A 649 -26.14 1.75 -19.86
N THR A 650 -26.01 1.02 -18.77
CA THR A 650 -27.15 0.67 -17.91
C THR A 650 -27.70 1.92 -17.22
N LEU A 651 -26.84 2.77 -16.63
CA LEU A 651 -27.26 4.05 -16.04
C LEU A 651 -27.98 4.92 -17.07
N ARG A 652 -27.43 5.03 -18.28
CA ARG A 652 -28.05 5.78 -19.37
C ARG A 652 -29.43 5.27 -19.74
N PHE A 653 -29.61 3.95 -19.80
CA PHE A 653 -30.90 3.34 -20.13
C PHE A 653 -31.94 3.62 -19.02
N LEU A 654 -31.55 3.49 -17.75
CA LEU A 654 -32.42 3.82 -16.63
C LEU A 654 -32.88 5.29 -16.69
N MET A 655 -31.96 6.22 -16.82
CA MET A 655 -32.25 7.66 -16.88
C MET A 655 -33.09 8.04 -18.10
N ALA A 656 -32.83 7.45 -19.25
CA ALA A 656 -33.54 7.72 -20.49
C ALA A 656 -35.05 7.35 -20.43
N ASN A 657 -35.40 6.35 -19.65
CA ASN A 657 -36.79 5.93 -19.45
C ASN A 657 -37.51 6.69 -18.31
N LEU A 658 -36.77 7.51 -17.59
CA LEU A 658 -37.27 8.50 -16.63
C LEU A 658 -37.37 9.91 -17.27
N ASP A 659 -36.90 10.06 -18.51
CA ASP A 659 -36.78 11.34 -19.23
C ASP A 659 -36.01 12.38 -18.37
N ASP A 660 -34.91 11.93 -17.82
CA ASP A 660 -34.04 12.59 -16.82
C ASP A 660 -34.87 13.09 -15.61
N GLN A 661 -35.29 14.36 -15.62
CA GLN A 661 -35.95 15.00 -14.49
C GLN A 661 -37.47 14.97 -14.53
N LYS A 662 -38.11 14.43 -15.58
CA LYS A 662 -39.59 14.43 -15.64
C LYS A 662 -40.20 13.48 -14.62
N PHE A 663 -39.57 12.31 -14.40
CA PHE A 663 -39.98 11.40 -13.34
C PHE A 663 -39.04 11.57 -12.14
N THR A 664 -39.57 11.92 -10.98
CA THR A 664 -38.85 12.24 -9.76
C THR A 664 -39.31 11.33 -8.60
N ALA A 665 -38.69 11.45 -7.45
CA ALA A 665 -39.11 10.74 -6.24
C ALA A 665 -40.59 10.98 -5.87
N LYS A 666 -41.16 12.16 -6.24
CA LYS A 666 -42.56 12.52 -5.97
C LYS A 666 -43.56 11.76 -6.84
N ASP A 667 -43.08 11.19 -7.95
CA ASP A 667 -43.90 10.45 -8.91
C ASP A 667 -43.87 8.95 -8.64
N CYS A 668 -43.03 8.51 -7.69
CA CYS A 668 -42.92 7.12 -7.28
C CYS A 668 -44.20 6.68 -6.56
N VAL A 669 -44.69 5.49 -6.89
CA VAL A 669 -45.79 4.81 -6.18
C VAL A 669 -45.26 4.07 -4.96
N ASN A 670 -46.15 3.73 -4.01
CA ASN A 670 -45.75 2.93 -2.85
C ASN A 670 -45.28 1.54 -3.27
N PHE A 671 -44.30 1.01 -2.57
CA PHE A 671 -43.67 -0.30 -2.90
C PHE A 671 -44.68 -1.45 -2.80
N ASN A 672 -45.71 -1.35 -1.93
CA ASN A 672 -46.79 -2.30 -1.82
C ASN A 672 -47.77 -2.31 -3.02
N GLU A 673 -47.76 -1.24 -3.81
CA GLU A 673 -48.57 -1.14 -5.02
C GLU A 673 -47.83 -1.69 -6.26
N LEU A 674 -46.56 -2.07 -6.12
CA LEU A 674 -45.78 -2.68 -7.18
C LEU A 674 -46.15 -4.13 -7.40
N SER A 675 -45.96 -4.59 -8.64
CA SER A 675 -46.06 -6.03 -8.94
C SER A 675 -44.97 -6.82 -8.20
N GLU A 676 -45.20 -8.12 -7.95
CA GLU A 676 -44.18 -8.99 -7.33
C GLU A 676 -42.87 -9.04 -8.17
N LEU A 677 -42.97 -8.88 -9.50
CA LEU A 677 -41.77 -8.76 -10.38
C LEU A 677 -40.98 -7.49 -10.12
N ASP A 678 -41.68 -6.39 -9.89
CA ASP A 678 -41.05 -5.09 -9.55
C ASP A 678 -40.50 -5.10 -8.14
N GLN A 679 -41.23 -5.69 -7.18
CA GLN A 679 -40.78 -5.89 -5.80
C GLN A 679 -39.52 -6.77 -5.73
N TYR A 680 -39.41 -7.77 -6.60
CA TYR A 680 -38.20 -8.58 -6.70
C TYR A 680 -36.94 -7.73 -7.00
N ILE A 681 -37.03 -6.81 -7.96
CA ILE A 681 -35.89 -5.94 -8.27
C ILE A 681 -35.54 -4.98 -7.11
N LEU A 682 -36.54 -4.48 -6.38
CA LEU A 682 -36.27 -3.72 -5.15
C LEU A 682 -35.56 -4.58 -4.09
N THR A 683 -35.89 -5.85 -4.01
CA THR A 683 -35.20 -6.82 -3.13
C THR A 683 -33.72 -6.98 -3.53
N GLU A 684 -33.45 -7.17 -4.82
CA GLU A 684 -32.09 -7.26 -5.34
C GLU A 684 -31.29 -5.97 -5.11
N LEU A 685 -31.93 -4.81 -5.22
CA LEU A 685 -31.31 -3.52 -4.90
C LEU A 685 -31.02 -3.38 -3.41
N LYS A 686 -31.90 -3.85 -2.54
CA LYS A 686 -31.68 -3.86 -1.08
C LYS A 686 -30.50 -4.76 -0.70
N ASP A 687 -30.46 -5.97 -1.27
CA ASP A 687 -29.34 -6.90 -1.07
C ASP A 687 -28.01 -6.28 -1.54
N ALA A 688 -28.03 -5.53 -2.65
CA ALA A 688 -26.87 -4.81 -3.14
C ALA A 688 -26.39 -3.71 -2.16
N VAL A 689 -27.32 -2.96 -1.57
CA VAL A 689 -27.00 -1.95 -0.56
C VAL A 689 -26.32 -2.61 0.64
N ASP A 690 -26.92 -3.66 1.18
CA ASP A 690 -26.41 -4.34 2.38
C ASP A 690 -25.05 -5.01 2.12
N PHE A 691 -24.90 -5.68 0.98
CA PHE A 691 -23.64 -6.30 0.58
C PHE A 691 -22.52 -5.27 0.36
N CYS A 692 -22.79 -4.22 -0.42
CA CYS A 692 -21.77 -3.24 -0.77
C CYS A 692 -21.33 -2.42 0.44
N ARG A 693 -22.26 -2.01 1.31
CA ARG A 693 -21.92 -1.31 2.56
C ARG A 693 -21.00 -2.18 3.44
N LYS A 694 -21.33 -3.46 3.60
CA LYS A 694 -20.46 -4.39 4.33
C LYS A 694 -19.11 -4.54 3.66
N ALA A 695 -19.06 -4.70 2.34
CA ALA A 695 -17.83 -4.87 1.58
C ALA A 695 -16.94 -3.62 1.63
N TYR A 696 -17.51 -2.41 1.59
CA TYR A 696 -16.77 -1.15 1.78
C TYR A 696 -16.13 -1.08 3.19
N ASN A 697 -16.91 -1.42 4.23
CA ASN A 697 -16.41 -1.40 5.61
C ASN A 697 -15.33 -2.47 5.88
N GLU A 698 -15.35 -3.56 5.13
CA GLU A 698 -14.34 -4.62 5.16
C GLU A 698 -13.20 -4.41 4.15
N TYR A 699 -13.18 -3.30 3.43
CA TYR A 699 -12.17 -2.94 2.42
C TYR A 699 -12.10 -3.93 1.24
N ARG A 700 -13.20 -4.60 0.90
CA ARG A 700 -13.32 -5.58 -0.20
C ARG A 700 -13.88 -4.92 -1.47
N PHE A 701 -13.14 -3.98 -2.05
CA PHE A 701 -13.61 -3.16 -3.16
C PHE A 701 -13.83 -3.94 -4.45
N SER A 702 -13.04 -4.98 -4.70
CA SER A 702 -13.23 -5.88 -5.86
C SER A 702 -14.55 -6.63 -5.80
N ASP A 703 -15.04 -6.96 -4.60
CA ASP A 703 -16.32 -7.59 -4.41
C ASP A 703 -17.46 -6.62 -4.73
N VAL A 704 -17.33 -5.34 -4.33
CA VAL A 704 -18.27 -4.28 -4.70
C VAL A 704 -18.37 -4.15 -6.22
N VAL A 705 -17.21 -4.02 -6.91
CA VAL A 705 -17.17 -3.90 -8.37
C VAL A 705 -17.81 -5.11 -9.05
N THR A 706 -17.50 -6.31 -8.58
CA THR A 706 -18.02 -7.57 -9.14
C THR A 706 -19.52 -7.68 -8.93
N TYR A 707 -19.99 -7.43 -7.71
CA TYR A 707 -21.42 -7.53 -7.38
C TYR A 707 -22.25 -6.53 -8.20
N LEU A 708 -21.87 -5.25 -8.18
CA LEU A 708 -22.60 -4.21 -8.90
C LEU A 708 -22.57 -4.43 -10.42
N THR A 709 -21.44 -4.88 -10.97
CA THR A 709 -21.34 -5.16 -12.41
C THR A 709 -22.26 -6.33 -12.79
N ASN A 710 -22.33 -7.38 -11.97
CA ASN A 710 -23.21 -8.53 -12.20
C ASN A 710 -24.68 -8.12 -12.09
N LEU A 711 -25.08 -7.40 -11.05
CA LEU A 711 -26.44 -6.91 -10.87
C LEU A 711 -26.90 -6.06 -12.07
N MET A 712 -26.05 -5.11 -12.51
CA MET A 712 -26.36 -4.25 -13.66
C MET A 712 -26.43 -5.03 -14.99
N THR A 713 -25.63 -6.07 -15.16
CA THR A 713 -25.56 -6.84 -16.41
C THR A 713 -26.65 -7.88 -16.50
N ASN A 714 -26.86 -8.64 -15.43
CA ASN A 714 -27.76 -9.80 -15.42
C ASN A 714 -29.18 -9.42 -15.00
N GLU A 715 -29.34 -8.94 -13.77
CA GLU A 715 -30.67 -8.70 -13.21
C GLU A 715 -31.35 -7.46 -13.84
N LEU A 716 -30.61 -6.38 -14.02
CA LEU A 716 -31.15 -5.19 -14.64
C LEU A 716 -31.17 -5.32 -16.17
N SER A 717 -30.03 -5.36 -16.84
CA SER A 717 -29.99 -5.24 -18.31
C SER A 717 -30.53 -6.46 -19.04
N ALA A 718 -30.11 -7.67 -18.67
CA ALA A 718 -30.47 -8.90 -19.39
C ALA A 718 -31.87 -9.42 -19.03
N TYR A 719 -32.38 -9.06 -17.86
CA TYR A 719 -33.71 -9.49 -17.41
C TYR A 719 -34.69 -8.32 -17.36
N TYR A 720 -34.62 -7.48 -16.32
CA TYR A 720 -35.71 -6.55 -16.00
C TYR A 720 -35.92 -5.49 -17.10
N LEU A 721 -34.86 -4.85 -17.55
CA LEU A 721 -34.94 -3.83 -18.59
C LEU A 721 -35.37 -4.42 -19.95
N ASP A 722 -35.05 -5.69 -20.21
CA ASP A 722 -35.40 -6.32 -21.48
C ASP A 722 -36.91 -6.57 -21.62
N TYR A 723 -37.56 -7.15 -20.60
CA TYR A 723 -38.99 -7.37 -20.69
C TYR A 723 -39.81 -6.11 -20.46
N THR A 724 -39.35 -5.16 -19.65
CA THR A 724 -40.08 -3.92 -19.34
C THR A 724 -40.07 -2.89 -20.46
N LYS A 725 -39.21 -3.02 -21.48
CA LYS A 725 -39.23 -2.20 -22.67
C LYS A 725 -40.60 -2.10 -23.30
N ASP A 726 -41.30 -3.21 -23.36
CA ASP A 726 -42.64 -3.29 -23.94
C ASP A 726 -43.64 -2.45 -23.13
N ILE A 727 -43.54 -2.45 -21.80
CA ILE A 727 -44.36 -1.60 -20.92
C ILE A 727 -43.99 -0.13 -21.10
N LEU A 728 -42.71 0.16 -21.01
CA LEU A 728 -42.20 1.55 -21.03
C LEU A 728 -42.52 2.29 -22.35
N TYR A 729 -42.50 1.57 -23.49
CA TYR A 729 -42.61 2.18 -24.80
C TYR A 729 -44.03 2.15 -25.32
N ILE A 730 -44.85 1.15 -24.94
CA ILE A 730 -46.18 0.90 -25.51
C ILE A 730 -47.30 1.53 -24.67
N GLU A 731 -47.22 1.44 -23.33
CA GLU A 731 -48.28 1.93 -22.43
C GLU A 731 -48.39 3.46 -22.45
N LYS A 732 -49.55 3.99 -22.01
CA LYS A 732 -49.75 5.43 -21.84
C LYS A 732 -48.72 6.05 -20.87
N GLU A 733 -48.41 7.31 -21.03
CA GLU A 733 -47.43 8.01 -20.19
C GLU A 733 -47.78 7.90 -18.69
N ASP A 734 -49.06 8.01 -18.33
CA ASP A 734 -49.60 7.96 -16.99
C ASP A 734 -50.15 6.57 -16.55
N ALA A 735 -49.99 5.54 -17.38
CA ALA A 735 -50.47 4.20 -17.04
C ALA A 735 -49.87 3.68 -15.72
N PRO A 736 -50.71 3.12 -14.82
CA PRO A 736 -50.21 2.62 -13.53
C PRO A 736 -49.03 1.65 -13.64
N VAL A 737 -49.08 0.70 -14.54
CA VAL A 737 -48.03 -0.29 -14.77
C VAL A 737 -46.75 0.35 -15.24
N ARG A 738 -46.83 1.39 -16.06
CA ARG A 738 -45.63 2.15 -16.49
C ARG A 738 -45.03 2.93 -15.32
N ARG A 739 -45.86 3.54 -14.46
CA ARG A 739 -45.41 4.25 -13.26
C ARG A 739 -44.78 3.32 -12.23
N GLN A 740 -45.30 2.09 -12.10
CA GLN A 740 -44.68 1.06 -11.26
C GLN A 740 -43.27 0.74 -11.74
N VAL A 741 -43.09 0.42 -13.03
CA VAL A 741 -41.75 0.18 -13.60
C VAL A 741 -40.84 1.38 -13.42
N GLN A 742 -41.31 2.62 -13.72
CA GLN A 742 -40.51 3.83 -13.54
C GLN A 742 -40.10 4.07 -12.07
N THR A 743 -40.92 3.68 -11.09
CA THR A 743 -40.58 3.70 -9.67
C THR A 743 -39.37 2.81 -9.38
N VAL A 744 -39.36 1.61 -9.93
CA VAL A 744 -38.19 0.70 -9.80
C VAL A 744 -36.96 1.29 -10.49
N LEU A 745 -37.10 1.83 -11.71
CA LEU A 745 -35.99 2.46 -12.44
C LEU A 745 -35.39 3.65 -11.67
N TYR A 746 -36.25 4.49 -11.05
CA TYR A 746 -35.80 5.63 -10.24
C TYR A 746 -34.96 5.15 -9.05
N ASN A 747 -35.47 4.17 -8.29
CA ASN A 747 -34.71 3.62 -7.16
C ASN A 747 -33.45 2.89 -7.63
N ALA A 748 -33.48 2.20 -8.76
CA ALA A 748 -32.29 1.55 -9.32
C ALA A 748 -31.20 2.57 -9.69
N VAL A 749 -31.55 3.67 -10.38
CA VAL A 749 -30.53 4.68 -10.74
C VAL A 749 -29.96 5.36 -9.52
N GLU A 750 -30.77 5.67 -8.51
CA GLU A 750 -30.31 6.30 -7.26
C GLU A 750 -29.41 5.38 -6.46
N VAL A 751 -29.84 4.13 -6.21
CA VAL A 751 -29.05 3.13 -5.48
C VAL A 751 -27.73 2.84 -6.19
N MET A 752 -27.77 2.54 -7.49
CA MET A 752 -26.56 2.25 -8.26
C MET A 752 -25.59 3.42 -8.28
N THR A 753 -26.10 4.65 -8.49
CA THR A 753 -25.24 5.85 -8.49
C THR A 753 -24.56 6.06 -7.14
N LYS A 754 -25.30 5.93 -6.04
CA LYS A 754 -24.75 6.10 -4.68
C LYS A 754 -23.77 4.98 -4.33
N LEU A 755 -24.01 3.74 -4.72
CA LEU A 755 -23.08 2.62 -4.48
C LEU A 755 -21.80 2.72 -5.31
N TRP A 756 -21.86 3.25 -6.54
CA TRP A 756 -20.70 3.49 -7.38
C TRP A 756 -19.94 4.79 -7.06
N ALA A 757 -20.55 5.74 -6.37
CA ALA A 757 -19.98 7.08 -6.14
C ALA A 757 -18.59 7.09 -5.49
N PRO A 758 -18.25 6.22 -4.52
CA PRO A 758 -16.90 6.14 -4.01
C PRO A 758 -15.86 5.77 -5.06
N ILE A 759 -16.23 4.93 -6.04
CA ILE A 759 -15.34 4.38 -7.09
C ILE A 759 -15.36 5.25 -8.34
N LEU A 760 -16.55 5.46 -8.95
CA LEU A 760 -16.73 6.23 -10.18
C LEU A 760 -17.17 7.67 -9.86
N ALA A 761 -16.31 8.38 -9.14
CA ALA A 761 -16.63 9.66 -8.53
C ALA A 761 -17.15 10.69 -9.51
N HIS A 762 -16.53 10.81 -10.69
CA HIS A 762 -16.91 11.80 -11.71
C HIS A 762 -18.16 11.39 -12.48
N THR A 763 -18.28 10.11 -12.83
CA THR A 763 -19.45 9.58 -13.54
C THR A 763 -20.71 9.70 -12.70
N CYS A 764 -20.63 9.38 -11.40
CA CYS A 764 -21.77 9.48 -10.49
C CYS A 764 -22.15 10.95 -10.21
N GLU A 765 -21.18 11.84 -10.18
CA GLU A 765 -21.44 13.28 -10.14
C GLU A 765 -22.18 13.76 -11.40
N GLU A 766 -21.77 13.29 -12.59
CA GLU A 766 -22.47 13.55 -13.85
C GLU A 766 -23.93 13.05 -13.79
N VAL A 767 -24.18 11.84 -13.28
CA VAL A 767 -25.54 11.32 -13.11
C VAL A 767 -26.35 12.22 -12.17
N ASN A 768 -25.77 12.68 -11.05
CA ASN A 768 -26.43 13.59 -10.13
C ASN A 768 -26.81 14.94 -10.77
N ASP A 769 -25.99 15.45 -11.70
CA ASP A 769 -26.30 16.68 -12.44
C ASP A 769 -27.57 16.56 -13.31
N TYR A 770 -27.95 15.35 -13.73
CA TYR A 770 -29.16 15.09 -14.49
C TYR A 770 -30.35 14.67 -13.62
N MET A 771 -30.10 13.90 -12.55
CA MET A 771 -31.15 13.31 -11.72
C MET A 771 -31.52 14.19 -10.52
N HIS A 772 -30.60 15.09 -10.08
CA HIS A 772 -30.78 15.98 -8.92
C HIS A 772 -31.25 15.25 -7.66
N PHE A 773 -30.56 14.16 -7.30
CA PHE A 773 -30.78 13.52 -6.01
C PHE A 773 -30.53 14.54 -4.89
N ASP A 774 -31.22 14.44 -3.79
CA ASP A 774 -31.34 15.36 -2.62
C ASP A 774 -30.13 16.23 -2.21
N ALA A 775 -29.13 16.41 -3.07
CA ALA A 775 -27.93 17.22 -2.83
C ALA A 775 -27.33 17.79 -4.13
N GLU A 776 -26.64 18.91 -4.00
CA GLU A 776 -25.92 19.60 -5.08
C GLU A 776 -24.73 18.77 -5.63
N SER A 777 -24.21 17.82 -4.85
CA SER A 777 -23.21 16.87 -5.26
C SER A 777 -23.54 15.48 -4.71
N ILE A 778 -23.29 14.44 -5.49
CA ILE A 778 -23.44 13.05 -5.04
C ILE A 778 -22.58 12.75 -3.81
N HIS A 779 -21.42 13.41 -3.69
CA HIS A 779 -20.50 13.25 -2.57
C HIS A 779 -20.97 13.88 -1.26
N LEU A 780 -22.12 14.59 -1.28
CA LEU A 780 -22.78 15.10 -0.09
C LEU A 780 -23.93 14.20 0.39
N THR A 781 -24.17 13.08 -0.27
CA THR A 781 -25.28 12.15 0.05
C THR A 781 -24.84 11.03 1.00
N THR A 782 -25.81 10.21 1.44
CA THR A 782 -25.60 8.92 2.10
C THR A 782 -25.96 7.78 1.18
N PHE A 783 -25.54 6.57 1.50
CA PHE A 783 -26.08 5.38 0.85
C PHE A 783 -27.61 5.36 1.03
N LYS A 784 -28.29 4.88 -0.01
CA LYS A 784 -29.75 4.78 -0.02
C LYS A 784 -30.20 3.54 0.73
N ASP A 785 -30.92 3.70 1.80
CA ASP A 785 -31.66 2.58 2.39
C ASP A 785 -33.00 2.37 1.69
N LEU A 786 -33.40 1.13 1.52
CA LEU A 786 -34.69 0.73 1.00
C LEU A 786 -35.47 0.00 2.10
N GLU A 787 -36.56 0.60 2.53
CA GLU A 787 -37.50 0.00 3.46
C GLU A 787 -38.54 -0.81 2.66
N LEU A 788 -38.46 -2.13 2.77
CA LEU A 788 -39.34 -3.04 2.08
C LEU A 788 -40.34 -3.60 3.09
N ASP A 789 -41.63 -3.31 2.88
CA ASP A 789 -42.72 -3.67 3.77
C ASP A 789 -43.62 -4.81 3.18
N PHE A 790 -43.01 -5.67 2.34
CA PHE A 790 -43.60 -6.86 1.77
C PHE A 790 -42.80 -8.13 2.11
N ASP A 791 -43.36 -9.32 1.81
CA ASP A 791 -42.70 -10.59 2.13
C ASP A 791 -41.55 -10.92 1.16
N VAL A 792 -40.36 -10.44 1.49
CA VAL A 792 -39.11 -10.57 0.70
C VAL A 792 -38.76 -12.04 0.45
N GLU A 793 -38.88 -12.92 1.47
CA GLU A 793 -38.48 -14.33 1.36
C GLU A 793 -39.42 -15.09 0.42
N LYS A 794 -40.73 -14.80 0.50
CA LYS A 794 -41.70 -15.36 -0.42
C LYS A 794 -41.42 -14.93 -1.86
N ILE A 795 -41.15 -13.64 -2.10
CA ILE A 795 -40.85 -13.13 -3.44
C ILE A 795 -39.59 -13.78 -4.01
N LYS A 796 -38.51 -13.89 -3.23
CA LYS A 796 -37.30 -14.58 -3.69
C LYS A 796 -37.57 -16.03 -4.06
N THR A 797 -38.28 -16.75 -3.23
CA THR A 797 -38.60 -18.16 -3.47
C THR A 797 -39.44 -18.34 -4.74
N ASP A 798 -40.48 -17.54 -4.90
CA ASP A 798 -41.34 -17.58 -6.07
C ASP A 798 -40.60 -17.23 -7.36
N MET A 799 -39.76 -16.20 -7.31
CA MET A 799 -38.96 -15.80 -8.46
C MET A 799 -37.88 -16.82 -8.83
N GLU A 800 -37.27 -17.49 -7.87
CA GLU A 800 -36.33 -18.58 -8.14
C GLU A 800 -36.99 -19.69 -8.96
N GLU A 801 -38.23 -20.11 -8.59
CA GLU A 801 -38.99 -21.09 -9.35
C GLU A 801 -39.36 -20.58 -10.75
N LEU A 802 -39.80 -19.33 -10.86
CA LEU A 802 -40.12 -18.72 -12.14
C LEU A 802 -38.90 -18.61 -13.06
N PHE A 803 -37.74 -18.29 -12.56
CA PHE A 803 -36.51 -18.23 -13.37
C PHE A 803 -36.07 -19.60 -13.89
N LYS A 804 -36.33 -20.69 -13.15
CA LYS A 804 -36.08 -22.04 -13.65
C LYS A 804 -36.99 -22.33 -14.88
N VAL A 805 -38.27 -21.99 -14.79
CA VAL A 805 -39.23 -22.13 -15.92
C VAL A 805 -38.78 -21.21 -17.08
N ARG A 806 -38.40 -19.98 -16.82
CA ARG A 806 -37.95 -19.03 -17.85
C ARG A 806 -36.68 -19.51 -18.59
N LYS A 807 -35.77 -20.13 -17.88
CA LYS A 807 -34.54 -20.74 -18.46
C LYS A 807 -34.94 -21.84 -19.47
N ASP A 808 -35.88 -22.71 -19.12
CA ASP A 808 -36.38 -23.79 -20.00
C ASP A 808 -37.09 -23.24 -21.25
N VAL A 809 -37.95 -22.22 -21.08
CA VAL A 809 -38.64 -21.56 -22.20
C VAL A 809 -37.63 -20.91 -23.14
N PHE A 810 -36.61 -20.20 -22.60
CA PHE A 810 -35.60 -19.57 -23.43
C PHE A 810 -34.76 -20.59 -24.17
N LYS A 811 -34.47 -21.74 -23.58
CA LYS A 811 -33.78 -22.85 -24.23
C LYS A 811 -34.61 -23.44 -25.38
N ALA A 812 -35.91 -23.62 -25.17
CA ALA A 812 -36.85 -24.09 -26.22
C ALA A 812 -36.91 -23.05 -27.39
N LEU A 813 -36.95 -21.74 -27.08
CA LEU A 813 -36.92 -20.70 -28.10
C LEU A 813 -35.58 -20.69 -28.89
N GLU A 814 -34.44 -20.95 -28.24
CA GLU A 814 -33.15 -21.10 -28.94
C GLU A 814 -33.16 -22.31 -29.89
N ASN A 815 -33.69 -23.45 -29.44
CA ASN A 815 -33.84 -24.65 -30.26
C ASN A 815 -34.74 -24.38 -31.48
N ALA A 816 -35.86 -23.69 -31.27
CA ALA A 816 -36.78 -23.32 -32.34
C ALA A 816 -36.13 -22.37 -33.39
N ARG A 817 -35.29 -21.43 -32.96
CA ARG A 817 -34.51 -20.59 -33.87
C ARG A 817 -33.47 -21.40 -34.64
N ALA A 818 -32.76 -22.29 -33.98
CA ALA A 818 -31.75 -23.15 -34.63
C ALA A 818 -32.38 -24.07 -35.70
N GLN A 819 -33.62 -24.49 -35.48
CA GLN A 819 -34.41 -25.28 -36.44
C GLN A 819 -35.05 -24.44 -37.54
N GLY A 820 -34.96 -23.08 -37.47
CA GLY A 820 -35.58 -22.18 -38.44
C GLY A 820 -37.12 -22.08 -38.33
N LEU A 821 -37.73 -22.53 -37.23
CA LEU A 821 -39.15 -22.42 -36.96
C LEU A 821 -39.56 -20.96 -36.73
N ILE A 822 -38.74 -20.21 -36.01
CA ILE A 822 -38.90 -18.78 -35.73
C ILE A 822 -37.60 -18.03 -36.01
N GLY A 823 -37.69 -16.77 -36.43
CA GLY A 823 -36.53 -15.87 -36.54
C GLY A 823 -36.39 -14.96 -35.31
N LYS A 824 -37.50 -14.48 -34.76
CA LYS A 824 -37.55 -13.60 -33.59
C LYS A 824 -38.43 -14.21 -32.50
N SER A 825 -38.19 -13.88 -31.24
CA SER A 825 -38.99 -14.37 -30.10
C SER A 825 -40.46 -14.00 -30.22
N LEU A 826 -40.81 -12.81 -30.73
CA LEU A 826 -42.20 -12.39 -30.95
C LEU A 826 -42.93 -13.16 -32.06
N GLU A 827 -42.26 -13.99 -32.85
CA GLU A 827 -42.90 -14.92 -33.78
C GLU A 827 -43.39 -16.23 -33.12
N ALA A 828 -43.08 -16.35 -31.79
CA ALA A 828 -43.40 -17.58 -31.06
C ALA A 828 -44.74 -17.52 -30.34
N HIS A 829 -45.46 -18.66 -30.41
CA HIS A 829 -46.43 -19.09 -29.46
C HIS A 829 -45.82 -20.22 -28.63
N VAL A 830 -45.75 -20.02 -27.30
CA VAL A 830 -45.19 -20.98 -26.37
C VAL A 830 -46.34 -21.75 -25.69
N VAL A 831 -46.29 -23.07 -25.78
CA VAL A 831 -47.20 -23.97 -25.08
C VAL A 831 -46.44 -24.58 -23.89
N LEU A 832 -46.98 -24.45 -22.69
CA LEU A 832 -46.34 -24.85 -21.43
C LEU A 832 -47.12 -25.93 -20.71
N HIS A 833 -46.41 -26.97 -20.30
CA HIS A 833 -46.87 -27.91 -19.29
C HIS A 833 -45.97 -27.76 -18.05
N VAL A 834 -46.54 -27.17 -17.03
CA VAL A 834 -45.87 -26.87 -15.74
C VAL A 834 -46.63 -27.59 -14.62
N SER A 835 -45.98 -27.78 -13.46
CA SER A 835 -46.62 -28.29 -12.26
C SER A 835 -47.75 -27.37 -11.77
N ASP A 836 -48.67 -27.87 -10.99
CA ASP A 836 -49.75 -27.07 -10.40
C ASP A 836 -49.21 -25.95 -9.53
N ALA A 837 -48.13 -26.19 -8.77
CA ALA A 837 -47.45 -25.18 -7.95
C ALA A 837 -46.83 -24.06 -8.82
N GLN A 838 -46.12 -24.41 -9.90
CA GLN A 838 -45.56 -23.43 -10.83
C GLN A 838 -46.67 -22.62 -11.52
N LYS A 839 -47.76 -23.28 -11.91
CA LYS A 839 -48.90 -22.60 -12.52
C LYS A 839 -49.59 -21.63 -11.57
N GLU A 840 -49.69 -21.98 -10.29
CA GLU A 840 -50.24 -21.10 -9.25
C GLU A 840 -49.38 -19.87 -9.08
N ILE A 841 -48.06 -20.04 -8.97
CA ILE A 841 -47.10 -18.92 -8.88
C ILE A 841 -47.19 -18.04 -10.12
N MET A 842 -47.17 -18.64 -11.33
CA MET A 842 -47.24 -17.88 -12.59
C MET A 842 -48.55 -17.09 -12.70
N ASN A 843 -49.70 -17.68 -12.35
CA ASN A 843 -50.97 -16.97 -12.41
C ASN A 843 -51.08 -15.82 -11.41
N ARG A 844 -50.41 -15.91 -10.30
CA ARG A 844 -50.38 -14.87 -9.28
C ARG A 844 -49.39 -13.75 -9.61
N VAL A 845 -48.16 -14.10 -10.01
CA VAL A 845 -47.03 -13.15 -10.18
C VAL A 845 -47.08 -12.50 -11.57
N LEU A 846 -47.43 -13.23 -12.62
CA LEU A 846 -47.35 -12.76 -13.99
C LEU A 846 -48.71 -12.24 -14.46
N SER A 847 -48.87 -10.94 -14.56
CA SER A 847 -50.09 -10.37 -15.18
C SER A 847 -50.18 -10.70 -16.67
N ASN A 848 -49.03 -10.88 -17.35
CA ASN A 848 -48.92 -11.25 -18.74
C ASN A 848 -47.67 -12.15 -18.96
N ALA A 849 -47.90 -13.47 -18.99
CA ALA A 849 -46.81 -14.42 -19.20
C ALA A 849 -46.14 -14.28 -20.58
N ALA A 850 -46.89 -13.92 -21.63
CA ALA A 850 -46.30 -13.68 -22.96
C ALA A 850 -45.31 -12.53 -22.97
N GLN A 851 -45.64 -11.43 -22.30
CA GLN A 851 -44.76 -10.27 -22.14
C GLN A 851 -43.50 -10.63 -21.32
N TRP A 852 -43.64 -11.41 -20.24
CA TRP A 852 -42.54 -11.82 -19.40
C TRP A 852 -41.55 -12.75 -20.11
N PHE A 853 -42.04 -13.63 -21.01
CA PHE A 853 -41.19 -14.48 -21.87
C PHE A 853 -40.74 -13.78 -23.16
N ILE A 854 -41.27 -12.58 -23.45
CA ILE A 854 -40.94 -11.79 -24.67
C ILE A 854 -41.41 -12.57 -25.93
N VAL A 855 -42.62 -13.11 -25.88
CA VAL A 855 -43.26 -13.86 -27.00
C VAL A 855 -44.65 -13.30 -27.25
N SER A 856 -45.30 -13.64 -28.41
CA SER A 856 -46.62 -13.10 -28.72
C SER A 856 -47.76 -13.85 -28.00
N LYS A 857 -47.56 -15.10 -27.64
CA LYS A 857 -48.61 -15.89 -27.00
C LYS A 857 -48.04 -16.99 -26.10
N VAL A 858 -48.70 -17.20 -24.96
CA VAL A 858 -48.44 -18.34 -24.05
C VAL A 858 -49.77 -19.05 -23.77
N THR A 859 -49.77 -20.35 -23.84
CA THR A 859 -50.90 -21.19 -23.41
C THR A 859 -50.44 -22.35 -22.54
N PHE A 860 -51.30 -22.76 -21.61
CA PHE A 860 -51.01 -23.88 -20.72
C PHE A 860 -51.77 -25.14 -21.21
N THR A 861 -51.13 -26.28 -21.16
CA THR A 861 -51.72 -27.58 -21.49
C THR A 861 -51.44 -28.59 -20.38
N THR A 862 -52.19 -29.69 -20.40
CA THR A 862 -51.92 -30.90 -19.64
C THR A 862 -51.38 -32.04 -20.51
N ASP A 863 -51.23 -31.78 -21.81
CA ASP A 863 -50.67 -32.74 -22.76
C ASP A 863 -49.16 -32.89 -22.52
N GLU A 864 -48.60 -34.05 -22.85
CA GLU A 864 -47.15 -34.27 -22.80
C GLU A 864 -46.44 -33.49 -23.92
N LEU A 865 -45.42 -32.72 -23.58
CA LEU A 865 -44.59 -31.94 -24.49
C LEU A 865 -43.12 -32.36 -24.37
N GLU A 866 -42.20 -31.64 -25.08
CA GLU A 866 -40.75 -31.83 -24.92
C GLU A 866 -40.31 -31.44 -23.50
N GLN A 867 -39.64 -32.37 -22.82
CA GLN A 867 -39.18 -32.20 -21.44
C GLN A 867 -37.89 -31.41 -21.42
N PHE A 868 -37.83 -30.35 -20.59
CA PHE A 868 -36.68 -29.61 -20.20
C PHE A 868 -36.33 -29.88 -18.73
N GLU A 869 -35.59 -29.01 -18.08
CA GLU A 869 -35.06 -29.24 -16.73
C GLU A 869 -36.17 -29.30 -15.67
N VAL A 870 -37.11 -28.35 -15.67
CA VAL A 870 -38.15 -28.23 -14.65
C VAL A 870 -39.57 -28.20 -15.22
N CYS A 871 -39.75 -28.03 -16.53
CA CYS A 871 -41.03 -27.99 -17.20
C CYS A 871 -40.98 -28.60 -18.60
N GLN A 872 -42.16 -28.77 -19.25
CA GLN A 872 -42.22 -29.18 -20.65
C GLN A 872 -42.66 -28.01 -21.51
N VAL A 873 -41.98 -27.81 -22.66
CA VAL A 873 -42.18 -26.65 -23.53
C VAL A 873 -42.26 -27.06 -24.98
N GLN A 874 -43.28 -26.55 -25.68
CA GLN A 874 -43.34 -26.61 -27.12
C GLN A 874 -43.40 -25.18 -27.69
N VAL A 875 -42.62 -24.93 -28.73
CA VAL A 875 -42.66 -23.67 -29.44
C VAL A 875 -43.31 -23.85 -30.78
N GLU A 876 -44.34 -23.05 -31.03
CA GLU A 876 -45.05 -22.97 -32.29
C GLU A 876 -44.87 -21.58 -32.91
N LYS A 877 -45.16 -21.47 -34.21
CA LYS A 877 -45.22 -20.15 -34.85
C LYS A 877 -46.51 -19.44 -34.46
N ALA A 878 -46.44 -18.21 -34.02
CA ALA A 878 -47.62 -17.43 -33.65
C ALA A 878 -48.50 -17.18 -34.89
N THR A 879 -49.81 -17.25 -34.68
CA THR A 879 -50.88 -17.06 -35.70
C THR A 879 -51.29 -15.58 -35.79
N GLY A 880 -51.98 -15.26 -36.89
CA GLY A 880 -52.45 -13.87 -37.14
C GLY A 880 -51.43 -13.00 -37.89
N HIS A 881 -51.53 -11.69 -37.71
CA HIS A 881 -50.69 -10.68 -38.32
C HIS A 881 -49.88 -9.89 -37.30
N VAL A 882 -48.84 -9.18 -37.74
CA VAL A 882 -48.01 -8.37 -36.87
C VAL A 882 -48.69 -7.05 -36.56
N CYS A 883 -48.89 -6.75 -35.28
CA CYS A 883 -49.34 -5.43 -34.86
C CYS A 883 -48.30 -4.37 -35.28
N PRO A 884 -48.70 -3.33 -36.06
CA PRO A 884 -47.76 -2.35 -36.61
C PRO A 884 -47.13 -1.42 -35.56
N ARG A 885 -47.65 -1.42 -34.32
CA ARG A 885 -47.15 -0.60 -33.21
C ARG A 885 -46.20 -1.35 -32.26
N CYS A 886 -46.64 -2.53 -31.72
CA CYS A 886 -45.86 -3.28 -30.73
C CYS A 886 -45.11 -4.50 -31.28
N TRP A 887 -45.37 -4.86 -32.57
CA TRP A 887 -44.78 -5.96 -33.30
C TRP A 887 -45.14 -7.39 -32.79
N ASN A 888 -46.02 -7.50 -31.79
CA ASN A 888 -46.57 -8.80 -31.40
C ASN A 888 -47.53 -9.32 -32.50
N TYR A 889 -47.63 -10.64 -32.65
CA TYR A 889 -48.63 -11.27 -33.49
C TYR A 889 -50.01 -11.20 -32.81
N THR A 890 -51.03 -10.87 -33.56
CA THR A 890 -52.38 -10.74 -33.06
C THR A 890 -53.41 -11.30 -34.07
N GLU A 891 -54.48 -11.82 -33.56
CA GLU A 891 -55.68 -12.26 -34.33
C GLU A 891 -56.79 -11.18 -34.32
N SER A 892 -56.53 -10.03 -33.68
CA SER A 892 -57.49 -8.91 -33.61
C SER A 892 -57.78 -8.36 -34.98
N ASP A 893 -59.05 -8.17 -35.28
CA ASP A 893 -59.51 -7.78 -36.60
C ASP A 893 -60.07 -6.33 -36.58
N ASN A 894 -59.26 -5.34 -36.20
CA ASN A 894 -59.63 -3.93 -36.23
C ASN A 894 -59.11 -3.24 -37.51
N GLU A 895 -59.71 -2.12 -37.88
CA GLU A 895 -59.43 -1.37 -39.10
C GLU A 895 -57.94 -0.92 -39.23
N ASP A 896 -57.27 -0.76 -38.11
CA ASP A 896 -55.86 -0.30 -38.02
C ASP A 896 -54.86 -1.46 -37.94
N GLY A 897 -55.28 -2.70 -37.85
CA GLY A 897 -54.48 -3.89 -37.69
C GLY A 897 -53.69 -3.92 -36.36
N LEU A 898 -54.13 -3.19 -35.37
CA LEU A 898 -53.56 -3.15 -34.03
C LEU A 898 -53.99 -4.36 -33.18
N CYS A 899 -53.13 -4.77 -32.25
CA CYS A 899 -53.55 -5.66 -31.18
C CYS A 899 -54.52 -4.94 -30.22
N ASP A 900 -55.33 -5.67 -29.44
CA ASP A 900 -56.33 -5.09 -28.54
C ASP A 900 -55.71 -4.09 -27.57
N ARG A 901 -54.52 -4.39 -27.03
CA ARG A 901 -53.79 -3.46 -26.14
C ARG A 901 -53.39 -2.14 -26.82
N CYS A 902 -52.78 -2.23 -28.00
CA CYS A 902 -52.37 -1.02 -28.72
C CYS A 902 -53.56 -0.20 -29.18
N ASN A 903 -54.68 -0.85 -29.53
CA ASN A 903 -55.93 -0.19 -29.87
C ASN A 903 -56.50 0.57 -28.66
N HIS A 904 -56.57 -0.09 -27.47
CA HIS A 904 -56.98 0.55 -26.21
C HIS A 904 -56.08 1.75 -25.84
N VAL A 905 -54.73 1.59 -25.94
CA VAL A 905 -53.78 2.67 -25.61
C VAL A 905 -53.97 3.92 -26.49
N LEU A 906 -54.32 3.77 -27.75
CA LEU A 906 -54.43 4.88 -28.69
C LEU A 906 -55.82 5.51 -28.77
N HIS A 907 -56.88 4.75 -28.46
CA HIS A 907 -58.24 5.23 -28.75
C HIS A 907 -59.15 5.39 -27.51
N ASP A 908 -58.78 4.78 -26.37
CA ASP A 908 -59.48 4.96 -25.09
C ASP A 908 -58.72 5.95 -24.18
#